data_045a50af357c9d6a350c8bd999d91161
#
_entry.id   045a50af357c9d6a350c8bd999d91161
#
_cell.length_a   1.000
_cell.length_b   1.000
_cell.length_c   1.000
_cell.angle_alpha   90.00
_cell.angle_beta   90.00
_cell.angle_gamma   90.00
#
_symmetry.space_group_name_H-M   'P 1'
#
loop_
_entity.id
_entity.type
_entity.pdbx_description
1 polymer ?
#
loop_
_entity_poly.entity_id
_entity_poly.type
_entity_poly.pdbx_seq_one_letter_code
_entity_poly.pdbx_strand_id
1 'polypeptide(L)'
;MRYLILFSLFFLSKVNYGISQNFLKLKFVDNIYNSPIDSLEIEIDEESYFTDLDGILSYEYNSLPVTVKVNDYRFYKRNIEILNLDDNEYRLINRGIILDDIIVNSELITNKLKDISVSTSVVSDIELKKNSGDFIINSLNELPGIFIHSAGYNTNRITIRGMGSRSPYSTNKIKAYLNNIPLTNGVGELTMEDYGLDIINQIEVVKGPNSSIYGSGLGGNILLKTEKLTEKFIKINSSYKSFNTFQNRVSLSKRINKIDLFVNLEKLKSDGYRENNTYENTRLFGSLDYHINDYININIIQFITDVEALIPSSLSLDDYKNSPTNAAFSWKNIKGGENYSRSLTGVSINTNKLNYSSNTSLFYKFFENSELRPFNYLTEDSKSFGARHSGKFVMKKSSIIYGFEINNEDYHFDTWDDYDGIIGQNLITHQVQDRNNYNLFIQFDNQISKKSNINLAVGLNKLDYDWVCCDDRELNSLSYSGKSIISPKISYNYNLGRNSLFVNVSHGYSSPNIDETLDENGLVNENIKPETGWNYEIGLIGSSSNKRISYNINGYLMDIKNLLVAQRTSFDTFTGVNAGRTSHPGIESTVNFILYDSKNFSITSSNNFSKYWYTFKDFINRDIDYSSNQITGVPTHTVISEIRFDRNEFVAKVSFRNIGKIPIDDSNSIFTENYSLLNLKISQSFNLGKTNLSVLTGVDNIFDVKYASGVVINARGFGGRDPRYYYPGLPRNYFISLSFSL
;
A
#
# COMPACT_ATOMS: atom_id res chain seq x y z
N MET A 1 13.30 -78.24 55.39
CA MET A 1 11.99 -77.73 55.87
C MET A 1 12.24 -76.57 56.84
N ARG A 2 12.86 -75.56 56.36
CA ARG A 2 13.21 -74.30 57.04
C ARG A 2 13.72 -73.34 56.01
N TYR A 3 12.87 -72.73 55.14
CA TYR A 3 13.17 -71.58 54.25
C TYR A 3 11.91 -71.22 53.47
N LEU A 4 10.73 -71.10 54.06
CA LEU A 4 9.50 -70.78 53.34
C LEU A 4 8.60 -69.79 54.13
N ILE A 5 9.12 -69.02 55.10
CA ILE A 5 8.32 -68.00 55.84
C ILE A 5 8.97 -66.64 55.91
N LEU A 6 9.91 -66.31 55.00
CA LEU A 6 10.55 -64.98 54.98
C LEU A 6 10.39 -64.22 53.66
N PHE A 7 9.40 -64.61 52.80
CA PHE A 7 9.15 -63.94 51.51
C PHE A 7 7.77 -63.27 51.45
N SER A 8 6.99 -63.21 52.50
CA SER A 8 5.62 -62.65 52.46
C SER A 8 5.45 -61.34 53.26
N LEU A 9 6.55 -60.70 53.74
CA LEU A 9 6.50 -59.44 54.47
C LEU A 9 7.23 -58.26 53.86
N PHE A 10 7.56 -58.31 52.59
CA PHE A 10 8.26 -57.21 51.89
C PHE A 10 7.47 -56.63 50.68
N PHE A 11 6.16 -56.95 50.58
CA PHE A 11 5.32 -56.43 49.47
C PHE A 11 4.17 -55.52 49.96
N LEU A 12 4.28 -54.90 51.12
CA LEU A 12 3.27 -53.99 51.62
C LEU A 12 3.90 -52.69 52.13
N SER A 13 4.64 -51.98 51.29
CA SER A 13 4.90 -50.56 51.55
C SER A 13 5.60 -49.91 50.34
N LYS A 14 4.86 -49.58 49.31
CA LYS A 14 5.04 -48.41 48.41
C LYS A 14 3.82 -48.31 47.51
N VAL A 15 2.68 -47.95 48.02
CA VAL A 15 1.67 -47.26 47.24
C VAL A 15 2.21 -45.86 47.08
N ASN A 16 2.94 -45.64 45.99
CA ASN A 16 3.18 -44.29 45.53
C ASN A 16 1.81 -43.76 45.11
N TYR A 17 1.24 -42.84 45.86
CA TYR A 17 0.22 -41.95 45.38
C TYR A 17 0.89 -41.12 44.28
N GLY A 18 0.75 -41.53 43.06
CA GLY A 18 1.00 -40.66 41.89
C GLY A 18 -0.03 -39.56 41.98
N ILE A 19 0.34 -38.41 42.50
CA ILE A 19 -0.43 -37.19 42.31
C ILE A 19 -0.43 -36.96 40.80
N SER A 20 -1.56 -37.18 40.17
CA SER A 20 -1.76 -36.78 38.79
C SER A 20 -1.69 -35.28 38.78
N GLN A 21 -0.54 -34.75 38.38
CA GLN A 21 -0.42 -33.30 38.14
C GLN A 21 -1.22 -32.98 36.87
N ASN A 22 -2.23 -32.12 37.02
CA ASN A 22 -3.03 -31.66 35.89
C ASN A 22 -2.34 -30.50 35.24
N PHE A 23 -1.89 -30.66 33.96
CA PHE A 23 -1.27 -29.60 33.19
C PHE A 23 -2.27 -29.02 32.19
N LEU A 24 -2.39 -27.71 32.21
CA LEU A 24 -3.10 -26.91 31.21
C LEU A 24 -2.11 -26.44 30.15
N LYS A 25 -2.33 -26.78 28.88
CA LYS A 25 -1.56 -26.27 27.77
C LYS A 25 -2.33 -25.17 27.08
N LEU A 26 -1.78 -23.96 27.08
CA LEU A 26 -2.36 -22.76 26.43
C LEU A 26 -1.49 -22.35 25.28
N LYS A 27 -2.07 -22.21 24.09
CA LYS A 27 -1.37 -21.75 22.90
C LYS A 27 -1.81 -20.34 22.56
N PHE A 28 -0.86 -19.44 22.40
CA PHE A 28 -1.10 -18.05 22.03
C PHE A 28 -0.56 -17.78 20.63
N VAL A 29 -1.43 -17.25 19.78
CA VAL A 29 -1.10 -16.88 18.40
C VAL A 29 -1.44 -15.42 18.14
N ASP A 30 -0.66 -14.78 17.31
CA ASP A 30 -0.97 -13.44 16.82
C ASP A 30 -2.19 -13.51 15.90
N ASN A 31 -3.21 -12.72 16.17
CA ASN A 31 -4.48 -12.74 15.43
C ASN A 31 -4.32 -12.30 13.97
N ILE A 32 -3.29 -11.49 13.67
CA ILE A 32 -3.04 -10.95 12.34
C ILE A 32 -2.21 -11.92 11.52
N TYR A 33 -1.13 -12.42 12.11
CA TYR A 33 -0.11 -13.20 11.41
C TYR A 33 -0.32 -14.71 11.54
N ASN A 34 -1.23 -15.13 12.40
CA ASN A 34 -1.48 -16.53 12.75
C ASN A 34 -0.19 -17.29 13.13
N SER A 35 0.79 -16.54 13.67
CA SER A 35 2.08 -17.06 14.12
C SER A 35 2.07 -17.27 15.62
N PRO A 36 2.77 -18.30 16.14
CA PRO A 36 2.93 -18.48 17.57
C PRO A 36 3.64 -17.26 18.19
N ILE A 37 3.20 -16.88 19.39
CA ILE A 37 3.78 -15.76 20.12
C ILE A 37 4.77 -16.30 21.14
N ASP A 38 6.06 -16.17 20.85
CA ASP A 38 7.13 -16.55 21.77
C ASP A 38 7.33 -15.51 22.88
N SER A 39 7.77 -15.97 24.06
CA SER A 39 8.10 -15.10 25.19
C SER A 39 6.98 -14.12 25.54
N LEU A 40 5.72 -14.54 25.40
CA LEU A 40 4.56 -13.77 25.82
C LEU A 40 4.49 -13.77 27.35
N GLU A 41 4.45 -12.59 27.94
CA GLU A 41 4.29 -12.46 29.39
C GLU A 41 2.82 -12.63 29.79
N ILE A 42 2.56 -13.63 30.61
CA ILE A 42 1.24 -14.04 31.08
C ILE A 42 1.26 -14.08 32.60
N GLU A 43 0.27 -13.44 33.22
CA GLU A 43 0.07 -13.49 34.70
C GLU A 43 -1.04 -14.50 35.02
N ILE A 44 -0.74 -15.48 35.87
CA ILE A 44 -1.69 -16.43 36.45
C ILE A 44 -1.42 -16.45 37.96
N ASP A 45 -2.45 -16.27 38.78
CA ASP A 45 -2.37 -16.23 40.23
C ASP A 45 -1.30 -15.26 40.79
N GLU A 46 -1.18 -14.07 40.13
CA GLU A 46 -0.21 -13.02 40.46
C GLU A 46 1.26 -13.38 40.15
N GLU A 47 1.54 -14.51 39.54
CA GLU A 47 2.86 -14.90 39.05
C GLU A 47 2.98 -14.72 37.52
N SER A 48 4.19 -14.36 37.06
CA SER A 48 4.46 -14.17 35.61
C SER A 48 5.05 -15.44 35.00
N TYR A 49 4.46 -15.88 33.92
CA TYR A 49 4.90 -17.00 33.08
C TYR A 49 5.18 -16.52 31.64
N PHE A 50 5.95 -17.32 30.91
CA PHE A 50 6.30 -16.98 29.52
C PHE A 50 6.01 -18.17 28.60
N THR A 51 5.50 -17.87 27.39
CA THR A 51 5.34 -18.88 26.33
C THR A 51 6.69 -19.29 25.74
N ASP A 52 6.76 -20.51 25.23
CA ASP A 52 7.88 -21.03 24.46
C ASP A 52 7.89 -20.53 23.00
N LEU A 53 8.83 -21.02 22.18
CA LEU A 53 8.97 -20.65 20.75
C LEU A 53 7.75 -21.04 19.89
N ASP A 54 6.97 -22.04 20.32
CA ASP A 54 5.74 -22.47 19.67
C ASP A 54 4.50 -21.74 20.19
N GLY A 55 4.71 -20.72 21.05
CA GLY A 55 3.64 -19.93 21.66
C GLY A 55 2.87 -20.69 22.76
N ILE A 56 3.44 -21.77 23.30
CA ILE A 56 2.76 -22.65 24.26
C ILE A 56 3.24 -22.32 25.67
N LEU A 57 2.27 -22.16 26.59
CA LEU A 57 2.49 -22.17 28.03
C LEU A 57 1.93 -23.48 28.63
N SER A 58 2.75 -24.19 29.40
CA SER A 58 2.32 -25.32 30.19
C SER A 58 2.22 -24.89 31.65
N TYR A 59 1.01 -24.90 32.23
CA TYR A 59 0.72 -24.45 33.59
C TYR A 59 0.10 -25.58 34.37
N GLU A 60 0.62 -25.82 35.61
CA GLU A 60 0.07 -26.77 36.54
C GLU A 60 -1.08 -26.11 37.30
N TYR A 61 -2.29 -26.66 37.22
CA TYR A 61 -3.48 -26.10 37.86
C TYR A 61 -4.13 -27.07 38.88
N ASN A 62 -4.72 -26.47 39.90
CA ASN A 62 -5.40 -27.20 40.94
C ASN A 62 -6.90 -27.38 40.66
N SER A 63 -7.54 -26.38 40.10
CA SER A 63 -8.97 -26.40 39.74
C SER A 63 -9.28 -25.39 38.67
N LEU A 64 -10.35 -25.61 37.88
CA LEU A 64 -10.93 -24.64 36.98
C LEU A 64 -12.04 -23.86 37.69
N PRO A 65 -12.32 -22.59 37.32
CA PRO A 65 -11.70 -21.84 36.22
C PRO A 65 -10.32 -21.27 36.58
N VAL A 66 -9.44 -21.15 35.59
CA VAL A 66 -8.16 -20.44 35.71
C VAL A 66 -8.27 -19.11 34.99
N THR A 67 -7.91 -18.00 35.64
CA THR A 67 -7.88 -16.68 35.03
C THR A 67 -6.46 -16.35 34.53
N VAL A 68 -6.32 -16.21 33.26
CA VAL A 68 -5.07 -15.87 32.57
C VAL A 68 -5.11 -14.40 32.18
N LYS A 69 -4.15 -13.61 32.63
CA LYS A 69 -4.05 -12.18 32.27
C LYS A 69 -2.88 -11.98 31.32
N VAL A 70 -3.16 -11.50 30.12
CA VAL A 70 -2.14 -11.08 29.16
C VAL A 70 -1.79 -9.62 29.44
N ASN A 71 -0.62 -9.41 30.05
CA ASN A 71 -0.12 -8.07 30.39
C ASN A 71 1.02 -7.61 29.47
N ASP A 72 1.36 -8.39 28.46
CA ASP A 72 2.44 -8.09 27.53
C ASP A 72 2.14 -6.82 26.72
N TYR A 73 3.09 -5.87 26.72
CA TYR A 73 2.96 -4.57 26.04
C TYR A 73 2.82 -4.67 24.51
N ARG A 74 3.20 -5.80 23.90
CA ARG A 74 3.05 -6.08 22.46
C ARG A 74 1.59 -6.22 22.06
N PHE A 75 0.73 -6.66 22.98
CA PHE A 75 -0.66 -7.01 22.72
C PHE A 75 -1.63 -6.16 23.53
N TYR A 76 -2.89 -6.09 23.09
CA TYR A 76 -3.94 -5.52 23.91
C TYR A 76 -4.17 -6.38 25.13
N LYS A 77 -4.24 -5.75 26.31
CA LYS A 77 -4.46 -6.46 27.58
C LYS A 77 -5.77 -7.20 27.53
N ARG A 78 -5.74 -8.46 27.95
CA ARG A 78 -6.91 -9.33 27.92
C ARG A 78 -6.88 -10.24 29.15
N ASN A 79 -8.04 -10.36 29.81
CA ASN A 79 -8.30 -11.41 30.80
C ASN A 79 -9.03 -12.54 30.09
N ILE A 80 -8.53 -13.75 30.22
CA ILE A 80 -9.08 -14.96 29.62
C ILE A 80 -9.45 -15.88 30.77
N GLU A 81 -10.71 -16.28 30.88
CA GLU A 81 -11.19 -17.24 31.84
C GLU A 81 -11.29 -18.60 31.19
N ILE A 82 -10.53 -19.58 31.70
CA ILE A 82 -10.46 -20.94 31.17
C ILE A 82 -11.40 -21.82 31.94
N LEU A 83 -12.50 -22.22 31.32
CA LEU A 83 -13.59 -22.98 31.94
C LEU A 83 -13.48 -24.49 31.71
N ASN A 84 -12.79 -24.92 30.64
CA ASN A 84 -12.62 -26.31 30.28
C ASN A 84 -11.28 -26.57 29.60
N LEU A 85 -10.95 -27.82 29.31
CA LEU A 85 -9.70 -28.24 28.67
C LEU A 85 -9.78 -28.35 27.17
N ASP A 86 -10.95 -28.09 26.58
CA ASP A 86 -11.18 -28.14 25.16
C ASP A 86 -10.97 -26.75 24.58
N ASP A 87 -10.19 -26.64 23.49
CA ASP A 87 -9.89 -25.43 22.76
C ASP A 87 -9.00 -24.38 23.48
N ASN A 88 -7.70 -24.65 23.52
CA ASN A 88 -6.70 -23.85 24.23
C ASN A 88 -5.87 -22.95 23.32
N GLU A 89 -6.34 -22.57 22.12
CA GLU A 89 -5.69 -21.61 21.25
C GLU A 89 -6.33 -20.22 21.42
N TYR A 90 -5.52 -19.25 21.85
CA TYR A 90 -5.97 -17.88 22.10
C TYR A 90 -5.30 -16.92 21.13
N ARG A 91 -6.11 -16.15 20.41
CA ARG A 91 -5.67 -15.16 19.45
C ARG A 91 -5.53 -13.80 20.12
N LEU A 92 -4.35 -13.20 20.05
CA LEU A 92 -4.05 -11.91 20.64
C LEU A 92 -3.87 -10.86 19.55
N ILE A 93 -4.43 -9.68 19.79
CA ILE A 93 -4.34 -8.55 18.86
C ILE A 93 -3.08 -7.76 19.19
N ASN A 94 -2.14 -7.71 18.24
CA ASN A 94 -0.91 -6.94 18.33
C ASN A 94 -1.23 -5.44 18.29
N ARG A 95 -0.52 -4.63 19.08
CA ARG A 95 -0.68 -3.16 19.10
C ARG A 95 -0.04 -2.46 17.91
N GLY A 96 0.79 -3.14 17.15
CA GLY A 96 1.50 -2.57 15.99
C GLY A 96 2.59 -1.54 16.35
N ILE A 97 2.94 -1.41 17.63
CA ILE A 97 3.86 -0.38 18.13
C ILE A 97 5.33 -0.78 17.96
N ILE A 98 5.61 -2.08 17.83
CA ILE A 98 6.97 -2.61 17.81
C ILE A 98 7.31 -3.07 16.41
N LEU A 99 8.21 -2.34 15.77
CA LEU A 99 8.68 -2.63 14.41
C LEU A 99 9.39 -4.00 14.30
N ASP A 100 10.00 -4.48 15.38
CA ASP A 100 10.74 -5.77 15.39
C ASP A 100 9.83 -6.97 15.17
N ASP A 101 8.57 -6.87 15.57
CA ASP A 101 7.59 -7.96 15.52
C ASP A 101 6.68 -7.86 14.28
N ILE A 102 6.83 -6.82 13.45
CA ILE A 102 6.08 -6.68 12.20
C ILE A 102 6.59 -7.73 11.20
N ILE A 103 5.65 -8.52 10.71
CA ILE A 103 5.91 -9.52 9.68
C ILE A 103 5.60 -8.92 8.31
N VAL A 104 6.55 -9.04 7.41
CA VAL A 104 6.44 -8.70 5.99
C VAL A 104 6.22 -9.99 5.21
N ASN A 105 5.17 -10.01 4.42
CA ASN A 105 4.77 -11.16 3.60
C ASN A 105 4.96 -10.86 2.10
N SER A 106 6.06 -10.23 1.74
CA SER A 106 6.36 -9.93 0.33
C SER A 106 6.74 -11.21 -0.41
N GLU A 107 6.09 -11.44 -1.55
CA GLU A 107 6.23 -12.67 -2.35
C GLU A 107 5.99 -13.93 -1.47
N LEU A 108 6.87 -14.87 -1.55
CA LEU A 108 6.88 -16.09 -0.71
C LEU A 108 7.79 -15.95 0.51
N ILE A 109 8.16 -14.71 0.87
CA ILE A 109 9.04 -14.40 1.99
C ILE A 109 8.20 -13.91 3.14
N THR A 110 8.12 -14.70 4.21
CA THR A 110 7.57 -14.28 5.50
C THR A 110 8.74 -14.04 6.42
N ASN A 111 9.10 -12.78 6.65
CA ASN A 111 10.22 -12.39 7.51
C ASN A 111 9.80 -11.29 8.48
N LYS A 112 10.47 -11.21 9.62
CA LYS A 112 10.36 -10.02 10.48
C LYS A 112 10.95 -8.81 9.73
N LEU A 113 10.34 -7.64 9.89
CA LEU A 113 10.78 -6.40 9.23
C LEU A 113 12.28 -6.13 9.43
N LYS A 114 12.82 -6.43 10.61
CA LYS A 114 14.25 -6.28 10.94
C LYS A 114 15.21 -7.18 10.14
N ASP A 115 14.70 -8.28 9.58
CA ASP A 115 15.50 -9.23 8.82
C ASP A 115 15.48 -8.93 7.31
N ILE A 116 14.74 -7.88 6.90
CA ILE A 116 14.64 -7.42 5.53
C ILE A 116 15.76 -6.44 5.23
N SER A 117 16.37 -6.58 4.06
CA SER A 117 17.54 -5.80 3.64
C SER A 117 17.18 -4.70 2.64
N VAL A 118 15.97 -4.14 2.72
CA VAL A 118 15.47 -3.05 1.88
C VAL A 118 14.46 -2.22 2.67
N SER A 119 14.42 -0.91 2.42
CA SER A 119 13.45 -0.03 3.09
C SER A 119 12.02 -0.45 2.77
N THR A 120 11.33 -0.93 3.80
CA THR A 120 9.94 -1.36 3.71
C THR A 120 9.14 -0.66 4.81
N SER A 121 7.97 -0.15 4.43
CA SER A 121 6.95 0.33 5.37
C SER A 121 5.76 -0.61 5.32
N VAL A 122 5.15 -0.86 6.46
CA VAL A 122 3.99 -1.75 6.59
C VAL A 122 2.88 -1.00 7.31
N VAL A 123 1.66 -1.07 6.77
CA VAL A 123 0.43 -0.62 7.43
C VAL A 123 -0.39 -1.86 7.73
N SER A 124 -0.63 -2.12 9.01
CA SER A 124 -1.41 -3.26 9.47
C SER A 124 -2.91 -3.01 9.37
N ASP A 125 -3.72 -4.08 9.47
CA ASP A 125 -5.18 -3.99 9.50
C ASP A 125 -5.70 -3.12 10.65
N ILE A 126 -5.01 -3.15 11.80
CA ILE A 126 -5.35 -2.31 12.96
C ILE A 126 -5.21 -0.83 12.63
N GLU A 127 -4.13 -0.45 11.93
CA GLU A 127 -3.91 0.93 11.50
C GLU A 127 -4.91 1.33 10.41
N LEU A 128 -5.19 0.43 9.46
CA LEU A 128 -6.19 0.65 8.40
C LEU A 128 -7.59 0.84 8.98
N LYS A 129 -8.04 -0.04 9.87
CA LYS A 129 -9.37 0.02 10.51
C LYS A 129 -9.57 1.25 11.40
N LYS A 130 -8.49 1.83 11.93
CA LYS A 130 -8.51 3.01 12.80
C LYS A 130 -8.43 4.33 12.05
N ASN A 131 -8.09 4.32 10.78
CA ASN A 131 -7.94 5.53 9.97
C ASN A 131 -9.24 5.92 9.27
N SER A 132 -10.42 5.89 9.88
CA SER A 132 -11.73 6.38 9.37
C SER A 132 -11.90 6.28 7.83
N GLY A 133 -11.29 5.31 7.25
CA GLY A 133 -10.77 5.22 5.94
C GLY A 133 -11.76 5.35 4.82
N ASP A 134 -11.58 6.39 4.06
CA ASP A 134 -12.22 6.52 2.77
C ASP A 134 -11.47 5.71 1.73
N PHE A 135 -10.14 5.90 1.71
CA PHE A 135 -9.28 5.33 0.68
C PHE A 135 -7.94 4.88 1.27
N ILE A 136 -7.35 3.88 0.66
CA ILE A 136 -6.00 3.37 0.95
C ILE A 136 -4.95 4.49 0.90
N ILE A 137 -5.13 5.46 0.00
CA ILE A 137 -4.23 6.59 -0.20
C ILE A 137 -3.99 7.41 1.07
N ASN A 138 -4.98 7.56 1.94
CA ASN A 138 -4.81 8.31 3.18
C ASN A 138 -3.78 7.63 4.10
N SER A 139 -3.83 6.30 4.22
CA SER A 139 -2.86 5.52 5.00
C SER A 139 -1.48 5.50 4.35
N LEU A 140 -1.38 5.43 3.02
CA LEU A 140 -0.11 5.52 2.31
C LEU A 140 0.55 6.88 2.50
N ASN A 141 -0.23 7.96 2.52
CA ASN A 141 0.28 9.32 2.66
C ASN A 141 0.79 9.64 4.09
N GLU A 142 0.59 8.74 5.05
CA GLU A 142 1.16 8.81 6.40
C GLU A 142 2.57 8.17 6.47
N LEU A 143 3.01 7.43 5.44
CA LEU A 143 4.28 6.72 5.44
C LEU A 143 5.46 7.62 5.02
N PRO A 144 6.64 7.45 5.62
CA PRO A 144 7.83 8.21 5.22
C PRO A 144 8.25 7.86 3.78
N GLY A 145 8.71 8.86 3.03
CA GLY A 145 9.15 8.68 1.64
C GLY A 145 8.02 8.68 0.61
N ILE A 146 6.76 8.77 1.05
CA ILE A 146 5.58 8.82 0.19
C ILE A 146 4.95 10.19 0.28
N PHE A 147 4.53 10.72 -0.86
CA PHE A 147 3.71 11.93 -0.95
C PHE A 147 2.67 11.74 -2.04
N ILE A 148 1.42 12.11 -1.75
CA ILE A 148 0.31 11.96 -2.67
C ILE A 148 -0.25 13.35 -2.98
N HIS A 149 -0.22 13.71 -4.26
CA HIS A 149 -0.93 14.87 -4.76
C HIS A 149 -2.39 14.50 -4.97
N SER A 150 -3.29 15.12 -4.23
CA SER A 150 -4.72 14.85 -4.33
C SER A 150 -5.43 16.03 -5.00
N ALA A 151 -6.12 15.75 -6.10
CA ALA A 151 -6.93 16.71 -6.83
C ALA A 151 -8.45 16.49 -6.63
N GLY A 152 -8.83 15.32 -6.14
CA GLY A 152 -10.19 14.89 -5.90
C GLY A 152 -10.24 13.45 -5.39
N TYR A 153 -11.43 12.86 -5.39
CA TYR A 153 -11.58 11.47 -4.96
C TYR A 153 -10.91 10.47 -5.91
N ASN A 154 -11.00 10.70 -7.21
CA ASN A 154 -10.51 9.84 -8.29
C ASN A 154 -9.24 10.36 -8.97
N THR A 155 -8.72 11.50 -8.53
CA THR A 155 -7.56 12.14 -9.17
C THR A 155 -6.44 12.28 -8.16
N ASN A 156 -5.67 11.21 -7.97
CA ASN A 156 -4.56 11.16 -7.04
C ASN A 156 -3.30 10.67 -7.74
N ARG A 157 -2.19 11.31 -7.47
CA ARG A 157 -0.89 10.95 -8.00
C ARG A 157 0.05 10.57 -6.84
N ILE A 158 0.41 9.29 -6.77
CA ILE A 158 1.29 8.75 -5.75
C ILE A 158 2.74 8.99 -6.18
N THR A 159 3.57 9.44 -5.24
CA THR A 159 5.01 9.54 -5.42
C THR A 159 5.74 8.78 -4.32
N ILE A 160 6.75 8.02 -4.68
CA ILE A 160 7.66 7.38 -3.73
C ILE A 160 9.07 7.88 -4.02
N ARG A 161 9.73 8.51 -3.04
CA ARG A 161 11.06 9.12 -3.20
C ARG A 161 11.15 10.06 -4.41
N GLY A 162 10.07 10.81 -4.67
CA GLY A 162 9.97 11.74 -5.78
C GLY A 162 9.70 11.13 -7.14
N MET A 163 9.74 9.79 -7.26
CA MET A 163 9.37 9.12 -8.51
C MET A 163 7.85 9.23 -8.71
N GLY A 164 7.44 9.61 -9.91
CA GLY A 164 6.05 9.89 -10.25
C GLY A 164 5.64 11.36 -10.05
N SER A 165 6.47 12.23 -9.46
CA SER A 165 6.10 13.62 -9.19
C SER A 165 5.85 14.45 -10.47
N ARG A 166 6.48 14.08 -11.57
CA ARG A 166 6.38 14.78 -12.85
C ARG A 166 5.35 14.18 -13.81
N SER A 167 4.72 13.07 -13.48
CA SER A 167 3.62 12.52 -14.27
C SER A 167 2.43 13.47 -14.20
N PRO A 168 1.74 13.77 -15.30
CA PRO A 168 0.63 14.74 -15.28
C PRO A 168 -0.59 14.21 -14.50
N TYR A 169 -0.91 12.94 -14.67
CA TYR A 169 -2.10 12.30 -14.08
C TYR A 169 -1.72 11.08 -13.23
N SER A 170 -1.69 9.88 -13.81
CA SER A 170 -1.25 8.65 -13.15
C SER A 170 0.26 8.44 -13.24
N THR A 171 0.80 7.42 -12.58
CA THR A 171 2.23 7.12 -12.65
C THR A 171 2.49 5.66 -13.02
N ASN A 172 3.40 5.43 -13.96
CA ASN A 172 4.00 4.13 -14.28
C ASN A 172 5.32 3.86 -13.53
N LYS A 173 5.69 4.76 -12.60
CA LYS A 173 6.94 4.66 -11.84
C LYS A 173 6.82 3.79 -10.57
N ILE A 174 5.60 3.35 -10.26
CA ILE A 174 5.26 2.56 -9.07
C ILE A 174 4.35 1.42 -9.51
N LYS A 175 4.66 0.19 -9.12
CA LYS A 175 3.78 -0.97 -9.33
C LYS A 175 3.01 -1.34 -8.07
N ALA A 176 1.79 -1.85 -8.24
CA ALA A 176 1.03 -2.40 -7.14
C ALA A 176 0.49 -3.80 -7.45
N TYR A 177 0.28 -4.57 -6.40
CA TYR A 177 -0.19 -5.96 -6.46
C TYR A 177 -1.26 -6.21 -5.42
N LEU A 178 -2.29 -6.95 -5.78
CA LEU A 178 -3.29 -7.52 -4.86
C LEU A 178 -3.11 -9.03 -4.81
N ASN A 179 -2.71 -9.57 -3.66
CA ASN A 179 -2.43 -11.00 -3.49
C ASN A 179 -1.56 -11.59 -4.62
N ASN A 180 -0.52 -10.85 -5.03
CA ASN A 180 0.40 -11.23 -6.10
C ASN A 180 -0.12 -11.02 -7.55
N ILE A 181 -1.31 -10.47 -7.73
CA ILE A 181 -1.85 -10.10 -9.05
C ILE A 181 -1.54 -8.62 -9.30
N PRO A 182 -0.90 -8.26 -10.44
CA PRO A 182 -0.59 -6.87 -10.74
C PRO A 182 -1.85 -6.02 -10.95
N LEU A 183 -1.90 -4.86 -10.28
CA LEU A 183 -3.00 -3.90 -10.38
C LEU A 183 -2.78 -2.85 -11.46
N THR A 184 -1.54 -2.66 -11.88
CA THR A 184 -1.20 -1.73 -12.97
C THR A 184 -1.73 -2.23 -14.31
N ASN A 185 -2.07 -1.30 -15.19
CA ASN A 185 -2.40 -1.59 -16.59
C ASN A 185 -1.15 -1.96 -17.43
N GLY A 186 -1.27 -2.15 -18.73
CA GLY A 186 -0.18 -2.57 -19.62
C GLY A 186 0.95 -1.54 -19.75
N VAL A 187 0.68 -0.25 -19.56
CA VAL A 187 1.70 0.80 -19.52
C VAL A 187 2.27 1.02 -18.11
N GLY A 188 1.76 0.29 -17.11
CA GLY A 188 2.23 0.35 -15.74
C GLY A 188 1.54 1.41 -14.85
N GLU A 189 0.46 2.00 -15.32
CA GLU A 189 -0.29 2.99 -14.53
C GLU A 189 -1.12 2.35 -13.42
N LEU A 190 -1.31 3.10 -12.34
CA LEU A 190 -1.92 2.65 -11.11
C LEU A 190 -2.99 3.61 -10.62
N THR A 191 -4.19 3.07 -10.36
CA THR A 191 -5.31 3.76 -9.71
C THR A 191 -5.60 3.09 -8.37
N MET A 192 -5.10 3.67 -7.27
CA MET A 192 -5.26 3.08 -5.93
C MET A 192 -6.61 3.38 -5.31
N GLU A 193 -7.31 4.40 -5.77
CA GLU A 193 -8.61 4.85 -5.31
C GLU A 193 -9.72 3.83 -5.52
N ASP A 194 -9.52 2.94 -6.48
CA ASP A 194 -10.51 1.91 -6.80
C ASP A 194 -10.66 0.89 -5.68
N TYR A 195 -9.61 0.69 -4.86
CA TYR A 195 -9.59 -0.36 -3.85
C TYR A 195 -10.06 0.15 -2.48
N GLY A 196 -11.06 -0.53 -1.91
CA GLY A 196 -11.61 -0.23 -0.58
C GLY A 196 -10.72 -0.74 0.56
N LEU A 197 -10.76 -0.06 1.70
CA LEU A 197 -9.96 -0.46 2.88
C LEU A 197 -10.42 -1.76 3.53
N ASP A 198 -11.72 -2.05 3.52
CA ASP A 198 -12.29 -3.20 4.25
C ASP A 198 -11.91 -4.57 3.63
N ILE A 199 -11.37 -4.57 2.42
CA ILE A 199 -10.86 -5.78 1.77
C ILE A 199 -9.36 -6.02 2.04
N ILE A 200 -8.65 -5.02 2.56
CA ILE A 200 -7.21 -5.04 2.75
C ILE A 200 -6.88 -5.28 4.22
N ASN A 201 -6.06 -6.28 4.47
CA ASN A 201 -5.55 -6.62 5.79
C ASN A 201 -4.16 -6.01 6.05
N GLN A 202 -3.34 -5.89 5.02
CA GLN A 202 -1.98 -5.36 5.14
C GLN A 202 -1.57 -4.64 3.86
N ILE A 203 -0.90 -3.51 4.01
CA ILE A 203 -0.22 -2.82 2.93
C ILE A 203 1.27 -2.84 3.23
N GLU A 204 2.06 -3.32 2.29
CA GLU A 204 3.51 -3.27 2.33
C GLU A 204 4.00 -2.35 1.21
N VAL A 205 4.88 -1.42 1.53
CA VAL A 205 5.51 -0.54 0.55
C VAL A 205 7.01 -0.76 0.56
N VAL A 206 7.51 -1.38 -0.50
CA VAL A 206 8.95 -1.55 -0.76
C VAL A 206 9.41 -0.33 -1.53
N LYS A 207 10.31 0.48 -0.95
CA LYS A 207 10.72 1.77 -1.50
C LYS A 207 12.00 1.65 -2.33
N GLY A 208 12.06 2.43 -3.40
CA GLY A 208 13.15 2.38 -4.37
C GLY A 208 13.05 1.19 -5.35
N PRO A 209 13.97 1.10 -6.30
CA PRO A 209 13.93 0.11 -7.35
C PRO A 209 13.95 -1.32 -6.82
N ASN A 210 12.98 -2.12 -7.21
CA ASN A 210 12.94 -3.57 -6.97
C ASN A 210 12.63 -4.33 -8.27
N SER A 211 13.14 -3.82 -9.38
CA SER A 211 12.93 -4.36 -10.73
C SER A 211 13.52 -5.75 -10.92
N SER A 212 14.39 -6.18 -10.00
CA SER A 212 14.89 -7.56 -9.93
C SER A 212 13.79 -8.61 -9.66
N ILE A 213 12.61 -8.21 -9.18
CA ILE A 213 11.49 -9.12 -8.87
C ILE A 213 10.20 -8.64 -9.56
N TYR A 214 9.92 -7.34 -9.51
CA TYR A 214 8.62 -6.78 -9.91
C TYR A 214 8.64 -6.11 -11.29
N GLY A 215 9.78 -6.07 -11.96
CA GLY A 215 9.90 -5.44 -13.26
C GLY A 215 9.94 -3.91 -13.19
N SER A 216 9.27 -3.22 -14.12
CA SER A 216 9.23 -1.76 -14.18
C SER A 216 8.73 -1.15 -12.87
N GLY A 217 9.35 -0.05 -12.41
CA GLY A 217 8.94 0.67 -11.19
C GLY A 217 10.12 1.20 -10.39
N LEU A 218 10.67 2.37 -10.80
CA LEU A 218 11.79 3.03 -10.13
C LEU A 218 11.46 3.53 -8.72
N GLY A 219 10.22 3.92 -8.47
CA GLY A 219 9.78 4.42 -7.17
C GLY A 219 9.62 3.33 -6.13
N GLY A 220 9.24 2.14 -6.54
CA GLY A 220 8.99 1.00 -5.64
C GLY A 220 7.71 0.25 -5.94
N ASN A 221 7.29 -0.55 -4.95
CA ASN A 221 6.14 -1.44 -5.09
C ASN A 221 5.20 -1.32 -3.89
N ILE A 222 3.89 -1.38 -4.16
CA ILE A 222 2.84 -1.42 -3.16
C ILE A 222 2.18 -2.80 -3.22
N LEU A 223 2.23 -3.54 -2.12
CA LEU A 223 1.71 -4.90 -2.02
C LEU A 223 0.50 -4.89 -1.09
N LEU A 224 -0.67 -5.14 -1.63
CA LEU A 224 -1.92 -5.24 -0.91
C LEU A 224 -2.23 -6.71 -0.62
N LYS A 225 -2.50 -7.02 0.64
CA LYS A 225 -2.95 -8.34 1.07
C LYS A 225 -4.40 -8.26 1.53
N THR A 226 -5.23 -9.13 1.02
CA THR A 226 -6.61 -9.25 1.48
C THR A 226 -6.69 -10.01 2.79
N GLU A 227 -7.77 -9.83 3.52
CA GLU A 227 -8.02 -10.51 4.79
C GLU A 227 -8.06 -12.03 4.60
N LYS A 228 -7.28 -12.76 5.42
CA LYS A 228 -7.44 -14.22 5.53
C LYS A 228 -8.61 -14.50 6.47
N LEU A 229 -9.60 -15.16 5.95
CA LEU A 229 -10.85 -15.38 6.65
C LEU A 229 -10.76 -16.65 7.50
N THR A 230 -10.82 -16.46 8.79
CA THR A 230 -10.82 -17.58 9.76
C THR A 230 -12.12 -17.66 10.54
N GLU A 231 -12.95 -16.62 10.53
CA GLU A 231 -14.15 -16.52 11.37
C GLU A 231 -15.38 -16.13 10.54
N LYS A 232 -16.55 -16.62 10.99
CA LYS A 232 -17.84 -16.17 10.48
C LYS A 232 -18.14 -14.79 11.04
N PHE A 233 -18.35 -13.80 10.19
CA PHE A 233 -18.82 -12.49 10.61
C PHE A 233 -19.73 -11.83 9.57
N ILE A 234 -20.55 -10.93 10.07
CA ILE A 234 -21.27 -9.94 9.29
C ILE A 234 -20.86 -8.58 9.83
N LYS A 235 -20.34 -7.70 8.98
CA LYS A 235 -19.93 -6.35 9.38
C LYS A 235 -20.62 -5.33 8.49
N ILE A 236 -21.23 -4.34 9.12
CA ILE A 236 -21.87 -3.21 8.46
C ILE A 236 -21.18 -1.94 8.95
N ASN A 237 -20.66 -1.15 8.02
CA ASN A 237 -20.10 0.16 8.30
C ASN A 237 -20.93 1.22 7.60
N SER A 238 -21.33 2.26 8.33
CA SER A 238 -22.01 3.41 7.77
C SER A 238 -21.33 4.68 8.26
N SER A 239 -20.94 5.57 7.35
CA SER A 239 -20.30 6.82 7.71
C SER A 239 -20.94 8.01 6.99
N TYR A 240 -21.00 9.11 7.73
CA TYR A 240 -21.41 10.42 7.22
C TYR A 240 -20.30 11.44 7.48
N LYS A 241 -19.97 12.25 6.47
CA LYS A 241 -18.90 13.23 6.53
C LYS A 241 -19.35 14.55 5.94
N SER A 242 -18.58 15.60 6.20
CA SER A 242 -18.74 16.89 5.54
C SER A 242 -18.90 16.74 4.03
N PHE A 243 -19.51 17.75 3.39
CA PHE A 243 -19.79 17.78 1.95
C PHE A 243 -20.78 16.70 1.51
N ASN A 244 -21.77 16.41 2.38
CA ASN A 244 -22.84 15.44 2.14
C ASN A 244 -22.31 14.08 1.69
N THR A 245 -21.20 13.63 2.33
CA THR A 245 -20.54 12.38 1.97
C THR A 245 -21.10 11.23 2.79
N PHE A 246 -21.72 10.27 2.10
CA PHE A 246 -22.23 9.02 2.67
C PHE A 246 -21.42 7.83 2.13
N GLN A 247 -21.04 6.94 3.04
CA GLN A 247 -20.37 5.70 2.67
C GLN A 247 -20.95 4.55 3.47
N ASN A 248 -21.45 3.54 2.78
CA ASN A 248 -22.01 2.33 3.37
C ASN A 248 -21.23 1.12 2.86
N ARG A 249 -20.88 0.21 3.77
CA ARG A 249 -20.16 -1.03 3.46
C ARG A 249 -20.81 -2.19 4.18
N VAL A 250 -20.91 -3.30 3.49
CA VAL A 250 -21.37 -4.59 4.05
C VAL A 250 -20.33 -5.64 3.73
N SER A 251 -19.80 -6.30 4.74
CA SER A 251 -18.85 -7.40 4.61
C SER A 251 -19.42 -8.66 5.23
N LEU A 252 -19.32 -9.75 4.50
CA LEU A 252 -19.78 -11.08 4.90
C LEU A 252 -18.62 -12.05 4.80
N SER A 253 -18.37 -12.81 5.85
CA SER A 253 -17.40 -13.90 5.86
C SER A 253 -18.01 -15.17 6.40
N LYS A 254 -17.72 -16.30 5.76
CA LYS A 254 -18.20 -17.61 6.22
C LYS A 254 -17.28 -18.72 5.74
N ARG A 255 -16.93 -19.63 6.65
CA ARG A 255 -16.33 -20.92 6.31
C ARG A 255 -17.42 -21.99 6.12
N ILE A 256 -17.37 -22.73 5.03
CA ILE A 256 -18.24 -23.85 4.72
C ILE A 256 -17.33 -25.02 4.33
N ASN A 257 -17.14 -25.97 5.26
CA ASN A 257 -16.20 -27.08 5.08
C ASN A 257 -14.79 -26.61 4.70
N LYS A 258 -14.36 -26.90 3.47
CA LYS A 258 -13.05 -26.53 2.89
C LYS A 258 -13.05 -25.21 2.12
N ILE A 259 -14.13 -24.44 2.18
CA ILE A 259 -14.29 -23.21 1.41
C ILE A 259 -14.46 -22.05 2.39
N ASP A 260 -13.60 -21.05 2.23
CA ASP A 260 -13.75 -19.74 2.87
C ASP A 260 -14.31 -18.76 1.85
N LEU A 261 -15.42 -18.12 2.20
CA LEU A 261 -16.10 -17.13 1.37
C LEU A 261 -16.03 -15.76 2.03
N PHE A 262 -15.74 -14.75 1.22
CA PHE A 262 -15.82 -13.36 1.62
C PHE A 262 -16.48 -12.54 0.51
N VAL A 263 -17.37 -11.65 0.92
CA VAL A 263 -18.00 -10.67 0.02
C VAL A 263 -18.01 -9.33 0.72
N ASN A 264 -17.61 -8.30 0.01
CA ASN A 264 -17.70 -6.91 0.44
C ASN A 264 -18.41 -6.09 -0.63
N LEU A 265 -19.42 -5.34 -0.22
CA LEU A 265 -20.14 -4.37 -1.04
C LEU A 265 -19.97 -2.99 -0.41
N GLU A 266 -19.57 -2.02 -1.20
CA GLU A 266 -19.42 -0.64 -0.77
C GLU A 266 -20.13 0.31 -1.74
N LYS A 267 -20.77 1.33 -1.19
CA LYS A 267 -21.29 2.48 -1.93
C LYS A 267 -20.86 3.76 -1.24
N LEU A 268 -20.25 4.66 -2.01
CA LEU A 268 -19.84 6.00 -1.58
C LEU A 268 -20.48 7.03 -2.49
N LYS A 269 -21.02 8.10 -1.89
CA LYS A 269 -21.57 9.26 -2.59
C LYS A 269 -21.17 10.54 -1.87
N SER A 270 -20.74 11.56 -2.62
CA SER A 270 -20.32 12.84 -2.09
C SER A 270 -20.71 13.99 -3.04
N ASP A 271 -21.11 15.12 -2.50
CA ASP A 271 -21.29 16.34 -3.30
C ASP A 271 -19.94 17.04 -3.59
N GLY A 272 -18.86 16.65 -2.85
CA GLY A 272 -17.54 17.26 -2.95
C GLY A 272 -17.46 18.63 -2.26
N TYR A 273 -16.22 19.10 -2.07
CA TYR A 273 -15.93 20.40 -1.45
C TYR A 273 -16.07 21.57 -2.43
N ARG A 274 -15.82 21.32 -3.70
CA ARG A 274 -15.75 22.32 -4.76
C ARG A 274 -16.97 22.23 -5.68
N GLU A 275 -17.22 23.26 -6.45
CA GLU A 275 -18.11 23.17 -7.60
C GLU A 275 -17.63 22.10 -8.58
N ASN A 276 -18.54 21.46 -9.31
CA ASN A 276 -18.24 20.40 -10.30
C ASN A 276 -17.35 19.28 -9.69
N ASN A 277 -17.72 18.78 -8.50
CA ASN A 277 -16.88 17.83 -7.73
C ASN A 277 -17.71 16.69 -7.11
N THR A 278 -18.87 16.36 -7.67
CA THR A 278 -19.66 15.22 -7.21
C THR A 278 -18.90 13.92 -7.53
N TYR A 279 -19.06 12.95 -6.63
CA TYR A 279 -18.43 11.64 -6.77
C TYR A 279 -19.38 10.55 -6.29
N GLU A 280 -19.58 9.54 -7.11
CA GLU A 280 -20.30 8.33 -6.74
C GLU A 280 -19.46 7.11 -7.12
N ASN A 281 -19.36 6.12 -6.23
CA ASN A 281 -18.62 4.91 -6.45
C ASN A 281 -19.36 3.71 -5.85
N THR A 282 -19.47 2.63 -6.62
CA THR A 282 -19.97 1.35 -6.16
C THR A 282 -18.88 0.30 -6.36
N ARG A 283 -18.55 -0.45 -5.30
CA ARG A 283 -17.53 -1.50 -5.32
C ARG A 283 -18.10 -2.83 -4.87
N LEU A 284 -17.71 -3.88 -5.56
CA LEU A 284 -17.93 -5.26 -5.17
C LEU A 284 -16.61 -6.01 -5.13
N PHE A 285 -16.34 -6.68 -4.03
CA PHE A 285 -15.22 -7.61 -3.92
C PHE A 285 -15.74 -8.96 -3.41
N GLY A 286 -15.32 -10.03 -4.08
CA GLY A 286 -15.57 -11.40 -3.68
C GLY A 286 -14.25 -12.18 -3.61
N SER A 287 -14.10 -13.02 -2.59
CA SER A 287 -12.99 -13.97 -2.49
C SER A 287 -13.52 -15.35 -2.08
N LEU A 288 -13.02 -16.37 -2.76
CA LEU A 288 -13.27 -17.76 -2.45
C LEU A 288 -11.93 -18.49 -2.31
N ASP A 289 -11.67 -19.04 -1.12
CA ASP A 289 -10.51 -19.89 -0.86
C ASP A 289 -10.96 -21.33 -0.69
N TYR A 290 -10.55 -22.22 -1.62
CA TYR A 290 -10.80 -23.64 -1.57
C TYR A 290 -9.56 -24.42 -1.12
N HIS A 291 -9.61 -24.97 0.09
CA HIS A 291 -8.54 -25.78 0.67
C HIS A 291 -8.63 -27.23 0.16
N ILE A 292 -7.89 -27.54 -0.88
CA ILE A 292 -7.84 -28.92 -1.42
C ILE A 292 -7.33 -29.87 -0.34
N ASN A 293 -6.19 -29.49 0.28
CA ASN A 293 -5.56 -30.15 1.42
C ASN A 293 -4.73 -29.14 2.21
N ASP A 294 -3.97 -29.59 3.23
CA ASP A 294 -3.16 -28.74 4.11
C ASP A 294 -2.02 -28.00 3.37
N TYR A 295 -1.68 -28.41 2.15
CA TYR A 295 -0.56 -27.87 1.38
C TYR A 295 -0.97 -27.07 0.16
N ILE A 296 -2.21 -27.22 -0.32
CA ILE A 296 -2.66 -26.62 -1.59
C ILE A 296 -4.02 -25.96 -1.37
N ASN A 297 -4.09 -24.71 -1.69
CA ASN A 297 -5.35 -23.97 -1.79
C ASN A 297 -5.49 -23.26 -3.13
N ILE A 298 -6.72 -23.08 -3.59
CA ILE A 298 -7.09 -22.28 -4.75
C ILE A 298 -7.83 -21.07 -4.22
N ASN A 299 -7.34 -19.89 -4.56
CA ASN A 299 -8.01 -18.62 -4.28
C ASN A 299 -8.58 -18.05 -5.58
N ILE A 300 -9.84 -17.66 -5.55
CA ILE A 300 -10.52 -16.96 -6.65
C ILE A 300 -10.94 -15.60 -6.11
N ILE A 301 -10.58 -14.54 -6.81
CA ILE A 301 -11.01 -13.18 -6.47
C ILE A 301 -11.76 -12.55 -7.63
N GLN A 302 -12.76 -11.77 -7.30
CA GLN A 302 -13.48 -10.90 -8.21
C GLN A 302 -13.56 -9.51 -7.60
N PHE A 303 -13.11 -8.51 -8.33
CA PHE A 303 -13.23 -7.09 -7.98
C PHE A 303 -13.97 -6.36 -9.10
N ILE A 304 -14.90 -5.49 -8.75
CA ILE A 304 -15.64 -4.61 -9.68
C ILE A 304 -15.75 -3.25 -9.01
N THR A 305 -15.53 -2.19 -9.76
CA THR A 305 -15.81 -0.81 -9.34
C THR A 305 -16.43 -0.04 -10.49
N ASP A 306 -17.47 0.74 -10.16
CA ASP A 306 -18.12 1.68 -11.07
C ASP A 306 -18.05 3.06 -10.45
N VAL A 307 -17.57 4.05 -11.21
CA VAL A 307 -17.33 5.42 -10.75
C VAL A 307 -18.00 6.41 -11.68
N GLU A 308 -18.70 7.38 -11.08
CA GLU A 308 -19.17 8.60 -11.71
C GLU A 308 -18.58 9.80 -10.97
N ALA A 309 -17.83 10.66 -11.66
CA ALA A 309 -17.14 11.76 -11.04
C ALA A 309 -17.14 13.02 -11.91
N LEU A 310 -17.52 14.17 -11.33
CA LEU A 310 -17.27 15.45 -11.95
C LEU A 310 -15.90 15.99 -11.53
N ILE A 311 -15.21 16.65 -12.46
CA ILE A 311 -13.82 17.09 -12.30
C ILE A 311 -13.75 18.61 -12.16
N PRO A 312 -13.37 19.15 -10.99
CA PRO A 312 -13.24 20.60 -10.77
C PRO A 312 -11.97 21.21 -11.40
N SER A 313 -10.98 20.37 -11.74
CA SER A 313 -9.66 20.74 -12.26
C SER A 313 -8.87 21.69 -11.32
N SER A 314 -7.68 22.14 -11.74
CA SER A 314 -6.80 23.04 -10.98
C SER A 314 -7.25 24.49 -11.06
N LEU A 315 -6.79 25.33 -10.12
CA LEU A 315 -7.08 26.77 -10.01
C LEU A 315 -5.84 27.63 -10.26
N SER A 316 -6.08 28.88 -10.68
CA SER A 316 -5.08 29.94 -10.67
C SER A 316 -4.69 30.30 -9.23
N LEU A 317 -3.62 31.06 -9.03
CA LEU A 317 -3.23 31.51 -7.70
C LEU A 317 -4.30 32.39 -7.04
N ASP A 318 -4.94 33.26 -7.83
CA ASP A 318 -5.98 34.16 -7.36
C ASP A 318 -7.24 33.38 -6.90
N ASP A 319 -7.76 32.49 -7.77
CA ASP A 319 -8.90 31.64 -7.42
C ASP A 319 -8.60 30.74 -6.21
N TYR A 320 -7.40 30.15 -6.15
CA TYR A 320 -6.97 29.33 -5.02
C TYR A 320 -6.98 30.09 -3.69
N LYS A 321 -6.54 31.37 -3.69
CA LYS A 321 -6.51 32.19 -2.47
C LYS A 321 -7.88 32.75 -2.09
N ASN A 322 -8.65 33.21 -3.07
CA ASN A 322 -9.84 34.00 -2.82
C ASN A 322 -11.15 33.21 -2.95
N SER A 323 -11.17 32.17 -3.79
CA SER A 323 -12.37 31.37 -4.10
C SER A 323 -12.05 29.88 -4.25
N PRO A 324 -11.48 29.21 -3.22
CA PRO A 324 -11.00 27.83 -3.33
C PRO A 324 -12.08 26.78 -3.62
N THR A 325 -13.35 27.14 -3.45
CA THR A 325 -14.50 26.29 -3.80
C THR A 325 -14.86 26.33 -5.28
N ASN A 326 -14.31 27.27 -6.05
CA ASN A 326 -14.58 27.33 -7.49
C ASN A 326 -14.04 26.08 -8.21
N ALA A 327 -14.73 25.68 -9.29
CA ALA A 327 -14.15 24.85 -10.32
C ALA A 327 -13.52 25.71 -11.41
N ALA A 328 -12.62 25.11 -12.21
CA ALA A 328 -12.16 25.74 -13.44
C ALA A 328 -13.36 26.00 -14.37
N PHE A 329 -13.49 27.23 -14.84
CA PHE A 329 -14.66 27.68 -15.61
C PHE A 329 -15.01 26.76 -16.78
N SER A 330 -13.99 26.35 -17.56
CA SER A 330 -14.20 25.46 -18.71
C SER A 330 -14.77 24.09 -18.33
N TRP A 331 -14.34 23.50 -17.22
CA TRP A 331 -14.86 22.24 -16.70
C TRP A 331 -16.28 22.37 -16.12
N LYS A 332 -16.52 23.45 -15.37
CA LYS A 332 -17.83 23.70 -14.79
C LYS A 332 -18.88 23.96 -15.87
N ASN A 333 -18.53 24.73 -16.92
CA ASN A 333 -19.46 25.10 -17.97
C ASN A 333 -20.06 23.90 -18.71
N ILE A 334 -19.24 22.89 -18.99
CA ILE A 334 -19.66 21.67 -19.69
C ILE A 334 -20.11 20.54 -18.74
N LYS A 335 -20.00 20.75 -17.41
CA LYS A 335 -20.11 19.68 -16.39
C LYS A 335 -19.13 18.53 -16.68
N GLY A 336 -17.89 18.89 -16.98
CA GLY A 336 -16.84 17.93 -17.35
C GLY A 336 -16.55 16.94 -16.22
N GLY A 337 -16.36 15.68 -16.57
CA GLY A 337 -16.18 14.59 -15.63
C GLY A 337 -15.97 13.27 -16.35
N GLU A 338 -15.79 12.21 -15.58
CA GLU A 338 -15.54 10.86 -16.09
C GLU A 338 -16.49 9.84 -15.49
N ASN A 339 -16.81 8.81 -16.27
CA ASN A 339 -17.57 7.65 -15.84
C ASN A 339 -16.80 6.40 -16.28
N TYR A 340 -16.40 5.57 -15.34
CA TYR A 340 -15.68 4.35 -15.65
C TYR A 340 -16.11 3.13 -14.86
N SER A 341 -15.94 1.98 -15.50
CA SER A 341 -16.04 0.66 -14.90
C SER A 341 -14.71 -0.08 -14.98
N ARG A 342 -14.34 -0.75 -13.90
CA ARG A 342 -13.15 -1.59 -13.86
C ARG A 342 -13.44 -2.93 -13.19
N SER A 343 -12.91 -4.00 -13.76
CA SER A 343 -12.99 -5.31 -13.11
C SER A 343 -11.65 -6.05 -13.13
N LEU A 344 -11.44 -6.89 -12.11
CA LEU A 344 -10.32 -7.80 -11.98
C LEU A 344 -10.84 -9.16 -11.52
N THR A 345 -10.63 -10.18 -12.33
CA THR A 345 -10.85 -11.59 -11.98
C THR A 345 -9.50 -12.27 -11.85
N GLY A 346 -9.25 -12.94 -10.74
CA GLY A 346 -8.00 -13.66 -10.50
C GLY A 346 -8.24 -15.07 -9.96
N VAL A 347 -7.43 -16.01 -10.44
CA VAL A 347 -7.39 -17.38 -9.92
C VAL A 347 -5.95 -17.70 -9.54
N SER A 348 -5.71 -18.01 -8.27
CA SER A 348 -4.39 -18.30 -7.74
C SER A 348 -4.32 -19.69 -7.14
N ILE A 349 -3.31 -20.45 -7.46
CA ILE A 349 -2.97 -21.73 -6.84
C ILE A 349 -1.79 -21.51 -5.92
N ASN A 350 -1.99 -21.71 -4.63
CA ASN A 350 -0.96 -21.61 -3.61
C ASN A 350 -0.54 -23.00 -3.15
N THR A 351 0.75 -23.26 -3.14
CA THR A 351 1.32 -24.47 -2.58
C THR A 351 2.26 -24.10 -1.44
N ASN A 352 2.12 -24.77 -0.29
CA ASN A 352 2.98 -24.55 0.87
C ASN A 352 3.39 -25.90 1.48
N LYS A 353 4.60 -26.35 1.17
CA LYS A 353 5.24 -27.56 1.72
C LYS A 353 6.48 -27.16 2.50
N LEU A 354 7.02 -28.07 3.32
CA LEU A 354 8.14 -27.78 4.23
C LEU A 354 9.31 -27.06 3.55
N ASN A 355 9.71 -27.49 2.35
CA ASN A 355 10.89 -26.97 1.63
C ASN A 355 10.54 -26.27 0.31
N TYR A 356 9.24 -26.16 -0.03
CA TYR A 356 8.79 -25.56 -1.26
C TYR A 356 7.48 -24.83 -1.07
N SER A 357 7.45 -23.58 -1.48
CA SER A 357 6.21 -22.82 -1.60
C SER A 357 6.10 -22.16 -2.97
N SER A 358 4.90 -22.03 -3.48
CA SER A 358 4.66 -21.36 -4.75
C SER A 358 3.29 -20.69 -4.78
N ASN A 359 3.21 -19.63 -5.56
CA ASN A 359 1.96 -19.01 -5.96
C ASN A 359 1.95 -18.90 -7.49
N THR A 360 0.87 -19.34 -8.10
CA THR A 360 0.62 -19.18 -9.55
C THR A 360 -0.73 -18.53 -9.72
N SER A 361 -0.73 -17.35 -10.30
CA SER A 361 -1.95 -16.55 -10.53
C SER A 361 -2.18 -16.37 -12.01
N LEU A 362 -3.42 -16.60 -12.45
CA LEU A 362 -3.95 -16.18 -13.74
C LEU A 362 -4.93 -15.05 -13.48
N PHE A 363 -4.93 -14.04 -14.32
CA PHE A 363 -5.81 -12.89 -14.14
C PHE A 363 -6.32 -12.35 -15.45
N TYR A 364 -7.53 -11.80 -15.36
CA TYR A 364 -8.18 -11.04 -16.42
C TYR A 364 -8.62 -9.69 -15.85
N LYS A 365 -8.34 -8.60 -16.57
CA LYS A 365 -8.76 -7.25 -16.21
C LYS A 365 -9.54 -6.65 -17.36
N PHE A 366 -10.56 -5.89 -17.01
CA PHE A 366 -11.35 -5.09 -17.93
C PHE A 366 -11.46 -3.67 -17.41
N PHE A 367 -11.41 -2.71 -18.30
CA PHE A 367 -11.58 -1.28 -18.04
C PHE A 367 -12.34 -0.65 -19.17
N GLU A 368 -13.28 0.21 -18.86
CA GLU A 368 -14.04 1.04 -19.80
C GLU A 368 -14.21 2.41 -19.17
N ASN A 369 -13.97 3.48 -19.93
CA ASN A 369 -14.07 4.86 -19.48
C ASN A 369 -14.68 5.76 -20.55
N SER A 370 -15.38 6.78 -20.08
CA SER A 370 -15.82 7.91 -20.89
C SER A 370 -15.58 9.21 -20.10
N GLU A 371 -14.92 10.18 -20.72
CA GLU A 371 -14.57 11.44 -20.07
C GLU A 371 -14.95 12.63 -20.95
N LEU A 372 -15.82 13.49 -20.41
CA LEU A 372 -16.17 14.77 -21.04
C LEU A 372 -15.16 15.83 -20.59
N ARG A 373 -14.36 16.33 -21.53
CA ARG A 373 -13.29 17.31 -21.30
C ARG A 373 -13.57 18.60 -22.06
N PRO A 374 -13.07 19.77 -21.61
CA PRO A 374 -13.34 21.06 -22.29
C PRO A 374 -12.81 21.21 -23.72
N PHE A 375 -12.17 20.19 -24.26
CA PHE A 375 -11.52 20.22 -25.58
C PHE A 375 -11.82 18.99 -26.42
N ASN A 376 -12.38 17.93 -25.87
CA ASN A 376 -12.86 16.74 -26.56
C ASN A 376 -13.63 15.82 -25.62
N TYR A 377 -14.29 14.82 -26.18
CA TYR A 377 -14.87 13.69 -25.45
C TYR A 377 -14.01 12.47 -25.69
N LEU A 378 -13.56 11.83 -24.60
CA LEU A 378 -12.74 10.63 -24.62
C LEU A 378 -13.61 9.40 -24.35
N THR A 379 -13.37 8.34 -25.12
CA THR A 379 -13.77 6.97 -24.77
C THR A 379 -12.55 6.06 -24.83
N GLU A 380 -12.41 5.19 -23.84
CA GLU A 380 -11.34 4.21 -23.81
C GLU A 380 -11.82 2.89 -23.21
N ASP A 381 -11.29 1.80 -23.71
CA ASP A 381 -11.48 0.48 -23.11
C ASP A 381 -10.19 -0.35 -23.17
N SER A 382 -10.05 -1.27 -22.20
CA SER A 382 -8.98 -2.24 -22.24
C SER A 382 -9.40 -3.62 -21.75
N LYS A 383 -8.76 -4.64 -22.33
CA LYS A 383 -8.85 -6.04 -21.93
C LYS A 383 -7.44 -6.56 -21.73
N SER A 384 -7.16 -7.06 -20.54
CA SER A 384 -5.84 -7.52 -20.19
C SER A 384 -5.91 -8.93 -19.63
N PHE A 385 -5.07 -9.83 -20.14
CA PHE A 385 -4.90 -11.18 -19.65
C PHE A 385 -3.45 -11.42 -19.26
N GLY A 386 -3.22 -12.07 -18.12
CA GLY A 386 -1.87 -12.32 -17.68
C GLY A 386 -1.73 -13.49 -16.72
N ALA A 387 -0.47 -13.82 -16.49
CA ALA A 387 -0.05 -14.85 -15.56
C ALA A 387 1.18 -14.38 -14.76
N ARG A 388 1.18 -14.71 -13.48
CA ARG A 388 2.37 -14.55 -12.62
C ARG A 388 2.61 -15.83 -11.85
N HIS A 389 3.86 -16.26 -11.84
CA HIS A 389 4.32 -17.39 -11.03
C HIS A 389 5.49 -16.95 -10.17
N SER A 390 5.47 -17.35 -8.91
CA SER A 390 6.63 -17.30 -8.02
C SER A 390 6.76 -18.61 -7.28
N GLY A 391 7.98 -19.13 -7.18
CA GLY A 391 8.34 -20.34 -6.47
C GLY A 391 9.52 -20.10 -5.55
N LYS A 392 9.53 -20.75 -4.37
CA LYS A 392 10.60 -20.69 -3.39
C LYS A 392 11.01 -22.09 -2.96
N PHE A 393 12.29 -22.39 -3.11
CA PHE A 393 12.94 -23.56 -2.53
C PHE A 393 13.74 -23.16 -1.30
N VAL A 394 13.51 -23.82 -0.18
CA VAL A 394 14.23 -23.60 1.08
C VAL A 394 15.24 -24.72 1.29
N MET A 395 16.49 -24.34 1.53
CA MET A 395 17.62 -25.20 1.93
C MET A 395 18.05 -24.84 3.34
N LYS A 396 18.92 -25.61 3.99
CA LYS A 396 19.30 -25.39 5.40
C LYS A 396 19.67 -23.95 5.77
N LYS A 397 20.41 -23.25 4.90
CA LYS A 397 20.89 -21.88 5.14
C LYS A 397 20.61 -20.94 3.96
N SER A 398 19.95 -21.43 2.93
CA SER A 398 19.74 -20.68 1.71
C SER A 398 18.31 -20.87 1.20
N SER A 399 17.83 -19.93 0.42
CA SER A 399 16.63 -20.14 -0.38
C SER A 399 16.80 -19.54 -1.78
N ILE A 400 16.10 -20.12 -2.73
CA ILE A 400 16.03 -19.62 -4.11
C ILE A 400 14.57 -19.26 -4.36
N ILE A 401 14.32 -18.03 -4.79
CA ILE A 401 13.04 -17.56 -5.28
C ILE A 401 13.18 -17.31 -6.77
N TYR A 402 12.23 -17.77 -7.55
CA TYR A 402 12.23 -17.58 -9.00
C TYR A 402 10.80 -17.37 -9.50
N GLY A 403 10.66 -16.77 -10.64
CA GLY A 403 9.34 -16.60 -11.22
C GLY A 403 9.31 -15.82 -12.52
N PHE A 404 8.09 -15.64 -13.00
CA PHE A 404 7.82 -14.84 -14.18
C PHE A 404 6.48 -14.10 -14.03
N GLU A 405 6.33 -13.05 -14.81
CA GLU A 405 5.09 -12.31 -15.01
C GLU A 405 4.93 -12.00 -16.49
N ILE A 406 3.75 -12.26 -17.01
CA ILE A 406 3.35 -11.95 -18.39
C ILE A 406 2.04 -11.21 -18.30
N ASN A 407 1.95 -10.09 -19.01
CA ASN A 407 0.72 -9.32 -19.13
C ASN A 407 0.56 -8.85 -20.57
N ASN A 408 -0.54 -9.24 -21.20
CA ASN A 408 -0.94 -8.78 -22.52
C ASN A 408 -2.19 -7.92 -22.34
N GLU A 409 -2.22 -6.74 -22.94
CA GLU A 409 -3.34 -5.83 -22.90
C GLU A 409 -3.66 -5.32 -24.31
N ASP A 410 -4.92 -5.43 -24.66
CA ASP A 410 -5.54 -4.80 -25.81
C ASP A 410 -6.25 -3.54 -25.29
N TYR A 411 -5.91 -2.37 -25.85
CA TYR A 411 -6.40 -1.07 -25.39
C TYR A 411 -6.85 -0.23 -26.58
N HIS A 412 -8.04 0.35 -26.44
CA HIS A 412 -8.64 1.25 -27.42
C HIS A 412 -8.78 2.64 -26.81
N PHE A 413 -8.55 3.65 -27.63
CA PHE A 413 -8.60 5.06 -27.24
C PHE A 413 -9.16 5.88 -28.38
N ASP A 414 -10.31 6.52 -28.16
CA ASP A 414 -10.97 7.39 -29.13
C ASP A 414 -11.21 8.77 -28.53
N THR A 415 -10.98 9.82 -29.31
CA THR A 415 -11.40 11.17 -28.97
C THR A 415 -12.31 11.75 -30.04
N TRP A 416 -13.36 12.43 -29.59
CA TRP A 416 -14.40 13.02 -30.38
C TRP A 416 -14.41 14.52 -30.16
N ASP A 417 -14.83 15.31 -31.19
CA ASP A 417 -15.03 16.74 -31.00
C ASP A 417 -16.12 17.02 -29.93
N ASP A 418 -15.96 18.13 -29.25
CA ASP A 418 -16.90 18.62 -28.24
C ASP A 418 -17.24 20.10 -28.54
N TYR A 419 -18.51 20.43 -28.47
CA TYR A 419 -19.05 21.78 -28.63
C TYR A 419 -19.79 22.19 -27.36
N ASP A 420 -19.09 22.83 -26.41
CA ASP A 420 -19.65 23.29 -25.13
C ASP A 420 -20.40 22.19 -24.34
N GLY A 421 -19.86 20.98 -24.30
CA GLY A 421 -20.44 19.83 -23.60
C GLY A 421 -21.40 18.99 -24.45
N ILE A 422 -21.56 19.30 -25.71
CA ILE A 422 -22.31 18.48 -26.68
C ILE A 422 -21.30 17.65 -27.48
N ILE A 423 -21.38 16.33 -27.32
CA ILE A 423 -20.50 15.39 -28.02
C ILE A 423 -20.78 15.47 -29.51
N GLY A 424 -19.77 15.81 -30.32
CA GLY A 424 -19.83 15.84 -31.74
C GLY A 424 -19.75 14.44 -32.38
N GLN A 425 -19.82 14.40 -33.70
CA GLN A 425 -19.76 13.15 -34.46
C GLN A 425 -18.43 12.96 -35.18
N ASN A 426 -17.51 13.92 -35.09
CA ASN A 426 -16.21 13.82 -35.75
C ASN A 426 -15.24 13.12 -34.80
N LEU A 427 -14.70 12.00 -35.23
CA LEU A 427 -13.61 11.29 -34.58
C LEU A 427 -12.31 12.07 -34.81
N ILE A 428 -11.67 12.55 -33.72
CA ILE A 428 -10.41 13.30 -33.80
C ILE A 428 -9.23 12.32 -33.81
N THR A 429 -9.26 11.35 -32.91
CA THR A 429 -8.19 10.36 -32.77
C THR A 429 -8.81 8.97 -32.56
N HIS A 430 -8.22 7.98 -33.20
CA HIS A 430 -8.51 6.58 -33.01
C HIS A 430 -7.20 5.81 -32.80
N GLN A 431 -7.05 5.08 -31.71
CA GLN A 431 -5.88 4.26 -31.46
C GLN A 431 -6.27 2.90 -30.94
N VAL A 432 -5.69 1.85 -31.52
CA VAL A 432 -5.73 0.48 -31.01
C VAL A 432 -4.31 0.08 -30.66
N GLN A 433 -4.10 -0.42 -29.47
CA GLN A 433 -2.76 -0.68 -28.93
C GLN A 433 -2.70 -2.07 -28.31
N ASP A 434 -1.72 -2.87 -28.75
CA ASP A 434 -1.33 -4.11 -28.09
C ASP A 434 -0.12 -3.84 -27.19
N ARG A 435 -0.26 -4.11 -25.90
CA ARG A 435 0.77 -3.84 -24.88
C ARG A 435 1.21 -5.15 -24.25
N ASN A 436 2.49 -5.49 -24.41
CA ASN A 436 3.04 -6.76 -23.96
C ASN A 436 4.18 -6.54 -22.95
N ASN A 437 4.02 -7.07 -21.74
CA ASN A 437 5.02 -6.94 -20.68
C ASN A 437 5.48 -8.31 -20.21
N TYR A 438 6.80 -8.51 -20.15
CA TYR A 438 7.45 -9.76 -19.74
C TYR A 438 8.46 -9.47 -18.64
N ASN A 439 8.41 -10.24 -17.56
CA ASN A 439 9.35 -10.17 -16.46
C ASN A 439 9.77 -11.59 -16.06
N LEU A 440 11.07 -11.87 -16.00
CA LEU A 440 11.64 -13.08 -15.44
C LEU A 440 12.54 -12.68 -14.28
N PHE A 441 12.53 -13.43 -13.20
CA PHE A 441 13.36 -13.11 -12.03
C PHE A 441 13.86 -14.34 -11.30
N ILE A 442 15.02 -14.15 -10.67
CA ILE A 442 15.60 -15.10 -9.72
C ILE A 442 16.27 -14.34 -8.58
N GLN A 443 16.08 -14.84 -7.37
CA GLN A 443 16.69 -14.32 -6.15
C GLN A 443 17.29 -15.47 -5.35
N PHE A 444 18.47 -15.26 -4.81
CA PHE A 444 19.17 -16.16 -3.92
C PHE A 444 19.39 -15.49 -2.57
N ASP A 445 18.86 -16.09 -1.51
CA ASP A 445 19.07 -15.70 -0.13
C ASP A 445 19.98 -16.68 0.56
N ASN A 446 21.00 -16.20 1.28
CA ASN A 446 21.91 -17.06 2.01
C ASN A 446 22.25 -16.49 3.40
N GLN A 447 22.04 -17.31 4.42
CA GLN A 447 22.50 -17.03 5.78
C GLN A 447 23.99 -17.40 5.91
N ILE A 448 24.86 -16.38 5.74
CA ILE A 448 26.32 -16.55 5.85
C ILE A 448 26.70 -16.97 7.27
N SER A 449 26.07 -16.34 8.27
CA SER A 449 26.26 -16.64 9.69
C SER A 449 24.93 -16.49 10.46
N LYS A 450 24.92 -16.83 11.75
CA LYS A 450 23.74 -16.59 12.61
C LYS A 450 23.32 -15.10 12.67
N LYS A 451 24.22 -14.19 12.28
CA LYS A 451 24.01 -12.73 12.37
C LYS A 451 23.97 -12.04 11.01
N SER A 452 24.29 -12.74 9.92
CA SER A 452 24.46 -12.08 8.61
C SER A 452 23.80 -12.86 7.49
N ASN A 453 23.03 -12.13 6.69
CA ASN A 453 22.34 -12.61 5.51
C ASN A 453 22.76 -11.80 4.29
N ILE A 454 22.90 -12.44 3.14
CA ILE A 454 23.09 -11.81 1.84
C ILE A 454 21.91 -12.18 0.94
N ASN A 455 21.45 -11.23 0.16
CA ASN A 455 20.43 -11.41 -0.87
C ASN A 455 21.00 -10.95 -2.20
N LEU A 456 20.92 -11.82 -3.22
CA LEU A 456 21.32 -11.53 -4.59
C LEU A 456 20.12 -11.77 -5.49
N ALA A 457 19.77 -10.81 -6.32
CA ALA A 457 18.65 -10.96 -7.25
C ALA A 457 18.98 -10.38 -8.62
N VAL A 458 18.36 -10.94 -9.65
CA VAL A 458 18.40 -10.39 -10.99
C VAL A 458 17.06 -10.61 -11.69
N GLY A 459 16.60 -9.57 -12.36
CA GLY A 459 15.42 -9.60 -13.22
C GLY A 459 15.79 -9.31 -14.67
N LEU A 460 15.08 -9.95 -15.59
CA LEU A 460 15.12 -9.68 -17.02
C LEU A 460 13.72 -9.21 -17.45
N ASN A 461 13.65 -8.04 -18.03
CA ASN A 461 12.40 -7.38 -18.34
C ASN A 461 12.36 -6.95 -19.80
N LYS A 462 11.19 -7.06 -20.43
CA LYS A 462 10.94 -6.60 -21.78
C LYS A 462 9.54 -6.04 -21.90
N LEU A 463 9.39 -4.95 -22.65
CA LEU A 463 8.13 -4.31 -22.95
C LEU A 463 8.05 -4.05 -24.46
N ASP A 464 6.96 -4.45 -25.07
CA ASP A 464 6.66 -4.21 -26.47
C ASP A 464 5.29 -3.53 -26.60
N TYR A 465 5.20 -2.54 -27.48
CA TYR A 465 3.95 -1.89 -27.86
C TYR A 465 3.81 -1.98 -29.37
N ASP A 466 2.65 -2.44 -29.82
CA ASP A 466 2.22 -2.34 -31.19
C ASP A 466 0.93 -1.54 -31.22
N TRP A 467 0.81 -0.53 -32.06
CA TRP A 467 -0.42 0.22 -32.18
C TRP A 467 -0.71 0.66 -33.60
N VAL A 468 -1.99 0.79 -33.86
CA VAL A 468 -2.52 1.37 -35.10
C VAL A 468 -3.12 2.71 -34.72
N CYS A 469 -2.62 3.75 -35.32
CA CYS A 469 -3.15 5.11 -35.21
C CYS A 469 -3.82 5.50 -36.53
N CYS A 470 -4.99 6.09 -36.41
CA CYS A 470 -5.71 6.65 -37.57
C CYS A 470 -5.73 8.17 -37.45
N ASP A 471 -5.09 8.82 -38.38
CA ASP A 471 -5.44 10.16 -38.80
C ASP A 471 -6.35 10.00 -40.03
N ASP A 472 -7.20 10.96 -40.33
CA ASP A 472 -8.29 10.94 -41.35
C ASP A 472 -7.99 10.28 -42.71
N ARG A 473 -6.78 9.81 -43.01
CA ARG A 473 -6.36 9.39 -44.35
C ARG A 473 -5.51 8.14 -44.48
N GLU A 474 -4.81 7.66 -43.43
CA GLU A 474 -3.99 6.44 -43.51
C GLU A 474 -3.87 5.72 -42.17
N LEU A 475 -4.10 4.39 -42.18
CA LEU A 475 -3.81 3.49 -41.09
C LEU A 475 -2.29 3.34 -40.96
N ASN A 476 -1.67 3.99 -40.00
CA ASN A 476 -0.26 3.82 -39.71
C ASN A 476 -0.07 2.79 -38.58
N SER A 477 0.50 1.65 -38.91
CA SER A 477 0.94 0.68 -37.92
C SER A 477 2.31 1.12 -37.38
N LEU A 478 2.39 1.31 -36.07
CA LEU A 478 3.58 1.73 -35.34
C LEU A 478 3.95 0.65 -34.32
N SER A 479 5.24 0.41 -34.13
CA SER A 479 5.68 -0.51 -33.09
C SER A 479 6.86 0.06 -32.32
N TYR A 480 6.85 -0.16 -31.02
CA TYR A 480 7.95 0.11 -30.11
C TYR A 480 8.37 -1.20 -29.45
N SER A 481 9.54 -1.70 -29.77
CA SER A 481 10.13 -2.86 -29.09
C SER A 481 11.21 -2.39 -28.13
N GLY A 482 10.88 -2.41 -26.85
CA GLY A 482 11.82 -2.07 -25.80
C GLY A 482 13.00 -3.06 -25.74
N LYS A 483 14.21 -2.54 -25.50
CA LYS A 483 15.36 -3.39 -25.23
C LYS A 483 15.15 -4.16 -23.93
N SER A 484 15.55 -5.43 -23.90
CA SER A 484 15.56 -6.20 -22.65
C SER A 484 16.47 -5.53 -21.62
N ILE A 485 15.92 -5.32 -20.42
CA ILE A 485 16.60 -4.64 -19.31
C ILE A 485 16.92 -5.66 -18.22
N ILE A 486 18.21 -5.73 -17.86
CA ILE A 486 18.70 -6.53 -16.75
C ILE A 486 18.78 -5.65 -15.51
N SER A 487 18.12 -6.07 -14.42
CA SER A 487 18.07 -5.34 -13.16
C SER A 487 18.66 -6.18 -12.01
N PRO A 488 19.94 -6.00 -11.68
CA PRO A 488 20.59 -6.68 -10.57
C PRO A 488 20.29 -5.97 -9.23
N LYS A 489 20.36 -6.76 -8.15
CA LYS A 489 20.27 -6.30 -6.76
C LYS A 489 21.20 -7.11 -5.89
N ILE A 490 21.88 -6.42 -4.97
CA ILE A 490 22.64 -7.03 -3.88
C ILE A 490 22.28 -6.32 -2.58
N SER A 491 21.97 -7.09 -1.56
CA SER A 491 21.76 -6.54 -0.24
C SER A 491 22.33 -7.42 0.85
N TYR A 492 22.73 -6.79 1.93
CA TYR A 492 23.34 -7.43 3.08
C TYR A 492 22.68 -6.95 4.36
N ASN A 493 22.36 -7.87 5.26
CA ASN A 493 21.78 -7.57 6.58
C ASN A 493 22.68 -8.13 7.68
N TYR A 494 22.93 -7.33 8.70
CA TYR A 494 23.70 -7.72 9.88
C TYR A 494 22.85 -7.54 11.14
N ASN A 495 22.49 -8.68 11.76
CA ASN A 495 21.66 -8.74 12.96
C ASN A 495 22.51 -8.53 14.22
N LEU A 496 22.21 -7.47 14.95
CA LEU A 496 22.81 -7.06 16.22
C LEU A 496 21.94 -7.47 17.43
N GLY A 497 21.10 -8.49 17.27
CA GLY A 497 20.13 -8.93 18.26
C GLY A 497 18.81 -8.19 18.12
N ARG A 498 18.58 -7.16 18.94
CA ARG A 498 17.38 -6.32 18.82
C ARG A 498 17.42 -5.36 17.64
N ASN A 499 18.59 -5.07 17.13
CA ASN A 499 18.83 -4.14 16.05
C ASN A 499 19.33 -4.87 14.82
N SER A 500 19.12 -4.32 13.66
CA SER A 500 19.62 -4.82 12.40
C SER A 500 20.11 -3.66 11.53
N LEU A 501 21.28 -3.80 10.96
CA LEU A 501 21.84 -2.89 9.99
C LEU A 501 21.79 -3.54 8.61
N PHE A 502 21.29 -2.84 7.60
CA PHE A 502 21.33 -3.32 6.24
C PHE A 502 21.94 -2.33 5.27
N VAL A 503 22.50 -2.87 4.19
CA VAL A 503 22.94 -2.13 3.01
C VAL A 503 22.28 -2.77 1.79
N ASN A 504 21.77 -1.94 0.86
CA ASN A 504 21.16 -2.38 -0.37
C ASN A 504 21.68 -1.55 -1.55
N VAL A 505 22.04 -2.27 -2.63
CA VAL A 505 22.36 -1.66 -3.93
C VAL A 505 21.45 -2.34 -4.95
N SER A 506 20.60 -1.58 -5.61
CA SER A 506 19.65 -2.11 -6.58
C SER A 506 19.55 -1.23 -7.82
N HIS A 507 19.41 -1.89 -8.97
CA HIS A 507 19.12 -1.27 -10.24
C HIS A 507 17.64 -1.41 -10.56
N GLY A 508 17.06 -0.39 -11.20
CA GLY A 508 15.72 -0.45 -11.73
C GLY A 508 15.50 0.44 -12.92
N TYR A 509 14.31 0.35 -13.46
CA TYR A 509 13.91 1.11 -14.62
C TYR A 509 12.41 1.45 -14.57
N SER A 510 12.00 2.42 -15.36
CA SER A 510 10.59 2.66 -15.71
C SER A 510 10.49 2.78 -17.22
N SER A 511 9.58 2.05 -17.81
CA SER A 511 9.30 2.14 -19.24
C SER A 511 8.61 3.44 -19.56
N PRO A 512 8.81 4.03 -20.75
CA PRO A 512 7.99 5.13 -21.20
C PRO A 512 6.53 4.69 -21.31
N ASN A 513 5.59 5.58 -21.05
CA ASN A 513 4.20 5.39 -21.49
C ASN A 513 4.09 5.75 -22.97
N ILE A 514 2.91 5.53 -23.55
CA ILE A 514 2.74 5.73 -24.98
C ILE A 514 2.92 7.19 -25.37
N ASP A 515 2.35 8.13 -24.63
CA ASP A 515 2.51 9.56 -24.88
C ASP A 515 3.97 10.00 -24.81
N GLU A 516 4.76 9.36 -23.94
CA GLU A 516 6.21 9.58 -23.85
C GLU A 516 6.99 8.97 -25.01
N THR A 517 6.39 8.06 -25.81
CA THR A 517 7.04 7.46 -27.00
C THR A 517 6.75 8.19 -28.31
N LEU A 518 5.87 9.21 -28.31
CA LEU A 518 5.51 9.95 -29.49
C LEU A 518 6.38 11.21 -29.64
N ASP A 519 6.66 11.58 -30.90
CA ASP A 519 7.28 12.84 -31.28
C ASP A 519 6.22 13.95 -31.47
N GLU A 520 6.65 15.16 -31.88
CA GLU A 520 5.77 16.31 -32.09
C GLU A 520 4.75 16.11 -33.23
N ASN A 521 4.98 15.13 -34.11
CA ASN A 521 4.11 14.80 -35.24
C ASN A 521 3.19 13.59 -34.92
N GLY A 522 3.21 13.08 -33.67
CA GLY A 522 2.47 11.89 -33.31
C GLY A 522 3.08 10.57 -33.80
N LEU A 523 4.32 10.61 -34.31
CA LEU A 523 5.06 9.43 -34.78
C LEU A 523 5.91 8.88 -33.62
N VAL A 524 6.21 7.57 -33.70
CA VAL A 524 7.06 6.92 -32.70
C VAL A 524 8.47 7.48 -32.71
N ASN A 525 8.91 7.96 -31.58
CA ASN A 525 10.30 8.33 -31.39
C ASN A 525 11.10 7.10 -30.91
N GLU A 526 11.71 6.38 -31.86
CA GLU A 526 12.55 5.20 -31.56
C GLU A 526 13.77 5.50 -30.67
N ASN A 527 14.13 6.78 -30.51
CA ASN A 527 15.26 7.20 -29.69
C ASN A 527 14.91 7.34 -28.20
N ILE A 528 13.63 7.27 -27.85
CA ILE A 528 13.21 7.32 -26.44
C ILE A 528 13.73 6.10 -25.69
N LYS A 529 14.41 6.36 -24.58
CA LYS A 529 15.01 5.36 -23.71
C LYS A 529 14.22 5.27 -22.41
N PRO A 530 14.06 4.07 -21.86
CA PRO A 530 13.56 3.92 -20.50
C PRO A 530 14.38 4.72 -19.49
N GLU A 531 13.72 5.28 -18.49
CA GLU A 531 14.44 5.77 -17.32
C GLU A 531 15.11 4.59 -16.62
N THR A 532 16.36 4.74 -16.22
CA THR A 532 17.10 3.72 -15.47
C THR A 532 17.79 4.36 -14.29
N GLY A 533 17.93 3.62 -13.20
CA GLY A 533 18.57 4.17 -12.01
C GLY A 533 19.16 3.16 -11.07
N TRP A 534 20.15 3.62 -10.32
CA TRP A 534 20.73 2.90 -9.20
C TRP A 534 20.29 3.52 -7.89
N ASN A 535 19.94 2.67 -6.92
CA ASN A 535 19.67 3.04 -5.54
C ASN A 535 20.75 2.46 -4.64
N TYR A 536 21.35 3.33 -3.83
CA TYR A 536 22.29 2.98 -2.77
C TYR A 536 21.64 3.34 -1.45
N GLU A 537 21.51 2.37 -0.55
CA GLU A 537 20.74 2.54 0.68
C GLU A 537 21.43 1.90 1.86
N ILE A 538 21.35 2.56 3.01
CA ILE A 538 21.74 2.04 4.32
C ILE A 538 20.60 2.27 5.29
N GLY A 539 20.27 1.25 6.10
CA GLY A 539 19.19 1.37 7.08
C GLY A 539 19.49 0.70 8.39
N LEU A 540 18.91 1.25 9.43
CA LEU A 540 18.95 0.74 10.80
C LEU A 540 17.53 0.52 11.30
N ILE A 541 17.21 -0.72 11.65
CA ILE A 541 15.90 -1.11 12.21
C ILE A 541 16.14 -1.72 13.58
N GLY A 542 15.30 -1.38 14.56
CA GLY A 542 15.43 -1.99 15.86
C GLY A 542 14.63 -1.34 16.97
N SER A 543 14.97 -1.72 18.20
CA SER A 543 14.35 -1.21 19.41
C SER A 543 15.35 -1.01 20.55
N SER A 544 14.98 -0.13 21.48
CA SER A 544 15.71 0.09 22.74
C SER A 544 15.68 -1.16 23.62
N SER A 545 16.59 -1.24 24.60
CA SER A 545 16.68 -2.38 25.51
C SER A 545 15.43 -2.62 26.34
N ASN A 546 14.69 -1.58 26.68
CA ASN A 546 13.39 -1.65 27.39
C ASN A 546 12.20 -1.75 26.44
N LYS A 547 12.43 -1.89 25.12
CA LYS A 547 11.43 -1.97 24.04
C LYS A 547 10.42 -0.81 23.99
N ARG A 548 10.66 0.29 24.71
CA ARG A 548 9.79 1.47 24.69
C ARG A 548 9.98 2.37 23.48
N ILE A 549 11.09 2.20 22.76
CA ILE A 549 11.40 2.95 21.54
C ILE A 549 11.66 1.93 20.45
N SER A 550 10.98 2.04 19.32
CA SER A 550 11.30 1.32 18.09
C SER A 550 11.56 2.30 16.97
N TYR A 551 12.45 1.94 16.06
CA TYR A 551 12.89 2.83 14.98
C TYR A 551 13.25 2.07 13.71
N ASN A 552 12.98 2.74 12.59
CA ASN A 552 13.42 2.38 11.25
C ASN A 552 13.95 3.66 10.59
N ILE A 553 15.26 3.75 10.38
CA ILE A 553 15.93 4.93 9.86
C ILE A 553 16.72 4.52 8.63
N ASN A 554 16.47 5.19 7.51
CA ASN A 554 17.09 4.90 6.23
C ASN A 554 17.68 6.15 5.61
N GLY A 555 18.92 6.05 5.11
CA GLY A 555 19.54 7.00 4.22
C GLY A 555 19.69 6.39 2.84
N TYR A 556 19.39 7.13 1.80
CA TYR A 556 19.47 6.64 0.43
C TYR A 556 19.94 7.69 -0.56
N LEU A 557 20.46 7.21 -1.68
CA LEU A 557 20.80 7.99 -2.87
C LEU A 557 20.30 7.23 -4.11
N MET A 558 19.35 7.81 -4.82
CA MET A 558 18.97 7.30 -6.14
C MET A 558 19.56 8.21 -7.23
N ASP A 559 20.22 7.60 -8.20
CA ASP A 559 20.82 8.26 -9.36
C ASP A 559 20.11 7.78 -10.63
N ILE A 560 19.28 8.65 -11.22
CA ILE A 560 18.39 8.33 -12.34
C ILE A 560 18.94 8.93 -13.62
N LYS A 561 18.98 8.15 -14.69
CA LYS A 561 19.39 8.56 -16.04
C LYS A 561 18.20 8.48 -16.99
N ASN A 562 18.30 9.22 -18.08
CA ASN A 562 17.28 9.32 -19.14
C ASN A 562 15.91 9.73 -18.59
N LEU A 563 15.89 10.71 -17.67
CA LEU A 563 14.64 11.23 -17.12
C LEU A 563 13.64 11.50 -18.24
N LEU A 564 12.48 10.86 -18.19
CA LEU A 564 11.39 11.08 -19.13
C LEU A 564 10.57 12.29 -18.68
N VAL A 565 10.39 13.21 -19.60
CA VAL A 565 9.60 14.43 -19.39
C VAL A 565 8.56 14.50 -20.49
N ALA A 566 7.29 14.42 -20.13
CA ALA A 566 6.20 14.73 -21.03
C ALA A 566 6.14 16.25 -21.21
N GLN A 567 6.48 16.74 -22.41
CA GLN A 567 6.36 18.13 -22.76
C GLN A 567 5.00 18.38 -23.41
N ARG A 568 4.21 19.24 -22.80
CA ARG A 568 2.91 19.62 -23.36
C ARG A 568 3.12 20.52 -24.58
N THR A 569 2.66 20.08 -25.74
CA THR A 569 2.76 20.80 -27.01
C THR A 569 1.50 21.57 -27.34
N SER A 570 0.32 21.02 -27.02
CA SER A 570 -0.98 21.69 -27.16
C SER A 570 -1.89 21.42 -25.95
N PHE A 571 -3.20 21.66 -26.08
CA PHE A 571 -4.16 21.46 -25.00
C PHE A 571 -4.18 20.01 -24.47
N ASP A 572 -3.96 19.03 -25.33
CA ASP A 572 -4.04 17.60 -25.01
C ASP A 572 -2.90 16.74 -25.58
N THR A 573 -1.94 17.34 -26.26
CA THR A 573 -0.82 16.61 -26.84
C THR A 573 0.45 16.79 -26.02
N PHE A 574 1.13 15.68 -25.81
CA PHE A 574 2.40 15.61 -25.12
C PHE A 574 3.42 14.90 -26.01
N THR A 575 4.67 15.30 -25.94
CA THR A 575 5.80 14.58 -26.52
C THR A 575 6.77 14.16 -25.45
N GLY A 576 7.32 12.97 -25.54
CA GLY A 576 8.34 12.48 -24.64
C GLY A 576 9.73 12.93 -25.03
N VAL A 577 10.51 13.41 -24.07
CA VAL A 577 11.93 13.66 -24.23
C VAL A 577 12.72 13.05 -23.09
N ASN A 578 13.89 12.48 -23.37
CA ASN A 578 14.85 12.11 -22.33
C ASN A 578 15.64 13.35 -21.93
N ALA A 579 15.28 13.95 -20.83
CA ALA A 579 15.74 15.26 -20.41
C ALA A 579 16.93 15.24 -19.44
N GLY A 580 17.69 14.13 -19.37
CA GLY A 580 18.94 14.12 -18.63
C GLY A 580 18.98 13.22 -17.39
N ARG A 581 19.59 13.71 -16.29
CA ARG A 581 19.91 12.93 -15.10
C ARG A 581 19.44 13.64 -13.83
N THR A 582 18.94 12.86 -12.87
CA THR A 582 18.54 13.40 -11.56
C THR A 582 19.22 12.65 -10.42
N SER A 583 19.37 13.33 -9.29
CA SER A 583 19.90 12.77 -8.06
C SER A 583 18.89 12.95 -6.94
N HIS A 584 18.57 11.87 -6.23
CA HIS A 584 17.56 11.83 -5.18
C HIS A 584 18.19 11.37 -3.84
N PRO A 585 19.04 12.15 -3.18
CA PRO A 585 19.47 11.85 -1.82
C PRO A 585 18.37 12.19 -0.82
N GLY A 586 18.16 11.29 0.17
CA GLY A 586 17.15 11.52 1.19
C GLY A 586 17.37 10.72 2.46
N ILE A 587 16.67 11.13 3.51
CA ILE A 587 16.59 10.43 4.80
C ILE A 587 15.13 10.22 5.13
N GLU A 588 14.80 9.03 5.57
CA GLU A 588 13.49 8.61 6.01
C GLU A 588 13.60 7.99 7.40
N SER A 589 12.65 8.27 8.28
CA SER A 589 12.60 7.62 9.57
C SER A 589 11.17 7.41 10.06
N THR A 590 10.96 6.30 10.74
CA THR A 590 9.80 6.03 11.61
C THR A 590 10.35 5.78 13.01
N VAL A 591 9.87 6.54 14.01
CA VAL A 591 10.25 6.34 15.41
C VAL A 591 8.98 6.29 16.25
N ASN A 592 8.77 5.17 16.93
CA ASN A 592 7.63 4.96 17.82
C ASN A 592 8.08 4.97 19.27
N PHE A 593 7.27 5.58 20.13
CA PHE A 593 7.50 5.67 21.57
C PHE A 593 6.30 5.10 22.34
N ILE A 594 6.55 4.28 23.33
CA ILE A 594 5.60 3.98 24.40
C ILE A 594 5.88 5.01 25.50
N LEU A 595 5.14 6.12 25.49
CA LEU A 595 5.31 7.22 26.41
C LEU A 595 4.87 6.82 27.81
N TYR A 596 3.75 6.14 27.91
CA TYR A 596 3.20 5.62 29.15
C TYR A 596 2.48 4.30 28.90
N ASP A 597 2.64 3.33 29.80
CA ASP A 597 1.89 2.07 29.78
C ASP A 597 1.57 1.63 31.21
N SER A 598 0.30 1.39 31.48
CA SER A 598 -0.23 0.92 32.74
C SER A 598 -1.34 -0.12 32.52
N LYS A 599 -1.82 -0.74 33.61
CA LYS A 599 -2.96 -1.68 33.54
C LYS A 599 -4.23 -1.04 32.96
N ASN A 600 -4.43 0.28 33.12
CA ASN A 600 -5.66 0.97 32.82
C ASN A 600 -5.65 1.70 31.47
N PHE A 601 -4.50 2.25 31.06
CA PHE A 601 -4.38 2.99 29.80
C PHE A 601 -2.94 3.01 29.30
N SER A 602 -2.78 3.29 28.01
CA SER A 602 -1.47 3.52 27.40
C SER A 602 -1.47 4.78 26.54
N ILE A 603 -0.30 5.42 26.46
CA ILE A 603 -0.04 6.54 25.57
C ILE A 603 1.14 6.18 24.68
N THR A 604 0.94 6.26 23.38
CA THR A 604 1.96 5.97 22.38
C THR A 604 2.14 7.14 21.43
N SER A 605 3.33 7.27 20.85
CA SER A 605 3.59 8.25 19.80
C SER A 605 4.26 7.57 18.62
N SER A 606 3.80 7.88 17.41
CA SER A 606 4.41 7.46 16.15
C SER A 606 4.86 8.69 15.38
N ASN A 607 6.12 8.72 14.92
CA ASN A 607 6.69 9.87 14.27
C ASN A 607 7.38 9.44 12.97
N ASN A 608 6.86 9.92 11.85
CA ASN A 608 7.38 9.71 10.53
C ASN A 608 8.01 11.02 10.02
N PHE A 609 9.25 10.92 9.59
CA PHE A 609 10.00 12.05 9.06
C PHE A 609 10.67 11.69 7.74
N SER A 610 10.61 12.61 6.77
CA SER A 610 11.38 12.50 5.54
C SER A 610 11.96 13.85 5.15
N LYS A 611 13.20 13.85 4.69
CA LYS A 611 13.90 15.01 4.16
C LYS A 611 14.45 14.67 2.79
N TYR A 612 14.24 15.56 1.82
CA TYR A 612 14.58 15.37 0.43
C TYR A 612 15.49 16.49 -0.06
N TRP A 613 16.57 16.11 -0.80
CA TRP A 613 17.51 17.04 -1.45
C TRP A 613 17.66 16.71 -2.93
N TYR A 614 16.51 16.51 -3.60
CA TYR A 614 16.47 16.06 -4.98
C TYR A 614 16.78 17.20 -5.95
N THR A 615 17.67 16.94 -6.91
CA THR A 615 18.09 17.92 -7.89
C THR A 615 18.22 17.32 -9.28
N PHE A 616 17.99 18.14 -10.27
CA PHE A 616 18.43 17.86 -11.63
C PHE A 616 19.96 17.91 -11.67
N LYS A 617 20.61 16.94 -12.31
CA LYS A 617 22.07 16.95 -12.52
C LYS A 617 22.41 17.47 -13.91
N ASP A 618 21.70 16.96 -14.92
CA ASP A 618 21.79 17.40 -16.30
C ASP A 618 20.37 17.56 -16.80
N PHE A 619 19.89 18.78 -16.98
CA PHE A 619 18.53 19.00 -17.45
C PHE A 619 18.42 20.25 -18.30
N ILE A 620 18.45 20.06 -19.62
CA ILE A 620 18.22 21.12 -20.60
C ILE A 620 16.86 20.86 -21.25
N ASN A 621 16.00 21.87 -21.20
CA ASN A 621 14.68 21.82 -21.81
C ASN A 621 14.44 23.11 -22.59
N ARG A 622 14.23 23.02 -23.93
CA ARG A 622 14.05 24.15 -24.83
C ARG A 622 15.16 25.21 -24.69
N ASP A 623 16.42 24.76 -24.75
CA ASP A 623 17.64 25.58 -24.64
C ASP A 623 17.85 26.27 -23.28
N ILE A 624 17.00 25.99 -22.28
CA ILE A 624 17.18 26.49 -20.91
C ILE A 624 17.79 25.37 -20.06
N ASP A 625 18.89 25.69 -19.39
CA ASP A 625 19.54 24.79 -18.44
C ASP A 625 18.93 24.94 -17.04
N TYR A 626 18.28 23.87 -16.59
CA TYR A 626 17.69 23.74 -15.24
C TYR A 626 18.53 22.90 -14.31
N SER A 627 19.75 22.53 -14.68
CA SER A 627 20.66 21.74 -13.86
C SER A 627 20.89 22.40 -12.49
N SER A 628 21.03 21.61 -11.46
CA SER A 628 21.10 21.99 -10.05
C SER A 628 19.80 22.50 -9.40
N ASN A 629 18.74 22.76 -10.14
CA ASN A 629 17.44 23.10 -9.58
C ASN A 629 16.82 21.90 -8.84
N GLN A 630 15.96 22.20 -7.87
CA GLN A 630 15.18 21.17 -7.15
C GLN A 630 14.17 20.52 -8.09
N ILE A 631 13.98 19.20 -7.93
CA ILE A 631 12.99 18.48 -8.71
C ILE A 631 11.58 18.95 -8.34
N THR A 632 10.81 19.29 -9.34
CA THR A 632 9.44 19.79 -9.21
C THR A 632 8.47 18.72 -8.68
N GLY A 633 7.45 19.16 -7.94
CA GLY A 633 6.40 18.30 -7.39
C GLY A 633 6.79 17.50 -6.15
N VAL A 634 7.97 17.75 -5.57
CA VAL A 634 8.43 17.06 -4.36
C VAL A 634 8.53 18.06 -3.20
N PRO A 635 7.89 17.81 -2.04
CA PRO A 635 8.04 18.67 -0.88
C PRO A 635 9.50 18.63 -0.37
N THR A 636 9.98 19.69 0.24
CA THR A 636 11.32 19.71 0.83
C THR A 636 11.47 18.79 2.03
N HIS A 637 10.38 18.51 2.73
CA HIS A 637 10.27 17.55 3.84
C HIS A 637 8.83 17.19 4.12
N THR A 638 8.64 16.09 4.83
CA THR A 638 7.37 15.69 5.42
C THR A 638 7.59 15.29 6.88
N VAL A 639 6.75 15.77 7.79
CA VAL A 639 6.71 15.38 9.20
C VAL A 639 5.30 14.97 9.54
N ILE A 640 5.13 13.77 10.06
CA ILE A 640 3.84 13.26 10.52
C ILE A 640 4.06 12.71 11.92
N SER A 641 3.40 13.30 12.90
CA SER A 641 3.48 12.89 14.30
C SER A 641 2.10 12.57 14.82
N GLU A 642 1.99 11.44 15.47
CA GLU A 642 0.76 10.96 16.06
C GLU A 642 0.96 10.69 17.54
N ILE A 643 -0.01 11.12 18.35
CA ILE A 643 -0.14 10.73 19.76
C ILE A 643 -1.46 10.01 19.89
N ARG A 644 -1.39 8.82 20.49
CA ARG A 644 -2.53 7.96 20.70
C ARG A 644 -2.67 7.60 22.16
N PHE A 645 -3.89 7.75 22.67
CA PHE A 645 -4.34 7.32 23.98
C PHE A 645 -5.30 6.14 23.84
N ASP A 646 -5.00 5.03 24.51
CA ASP A 646 -5.83 3.83 24.55
C ASP A 646 -6.25 3.54 25.99
N ARG A 647 -7.56 3.38 26.22
CA ARG A 647 -8.12 2.95 27.51
C ARG A 647 -9.28 1.99 27.26
N ASN A 648 -9.07 0.71 27.53
CA ASN A 648 -10.03 -0.34 27.19
C ASN A 648 -10.48 -0.20 25.70
N GLU A 649 -11.78 -0.05 25.50
CA GLU A 649 -12.41 0.11 24.18
C GLU A 649 -12.42 1.58 23.68
N PHE A 650 -11.87 2.51 24.45
CA PHE A 650 -11.76 3.94 24.07
C PHE A 650 -10.38 4.22 23.48
N VAL A 651 -10.36 4.86 22.32
CA VAL A 651 -9.15 5.33 21.63
C VAL A 651 -9.30 6.79 21.24
N ALA A 652 -8.33 7.62 21.61
CA ALA A 652 -8.21 8.97 21.10
C ALA A 652 -6.87 9.16 20.38
N LYS A 653 -6.89 9.79 19.22
CA LYS A 653 -5.74 9.98 18.34
C LYS A 653 -5.66 11.44 17.91
N VAL A 654 -4.52 12.08 18.15
CA VAL A 654 -4.18 13.40 17.62
C VAL A 654 -3.06 13.22 16.62
N SER A 655 -3.23 13.68 15.40
CA SER A 655 -2.21 13.64 14.36
C SER A 655 -1.86 15.03 13.86
N PHE A 656 -0.57 15.30 13.81
CA PHE A 656 0.02 16.52 13.27
C PHE A 656 0.76 16.17 11.98
N ARG A 657 0.53 16.96 10.92
CA ARG A 657 1.21 16.82 9.64
C ARG A 657 1.80 18.17 9.23
N ASN A 658 3.10 18.19 8.89
CA ASN A 658 3.76 19.36 8.31
C ASN A 658 4.39 18.98 6.97
N ILE A 659 4.09 19.76 5.93
CA ILE A 659 4.57 19.56 4.57
C ILE A 659 5.35 20.80 4.17
N GLY A 660 6.59 20.58 3.73
CA GLY A 660 7.48 21.64 3.24
C GLY A 660 7.05 22.21 1.89
N LYS A 661 7.67 23.29 1.48
CA LYS A 661 7.44 23.93 0.18
C LYS A 661 7.68 22.93 -0.96
N ILE A 662 6.87 23.05 -2.03
CA ILE A 662 6.97 22.23 -3.24
C ILE A 662 7.29 23.17 -4.41
N PRO A 663 8.42 23.00 -5.12
CA PRO A 663 8.67 23.70 -6.37
C PRO A 663 7.68 23.20 -7.44
N ILE A 664 7.02 24.12 -8.15
CA ILE A 664 5.97 23.78 -9.12
C ILE A 664 6.33 24.09 -10.58
N ASP A 665 7.48 24.75 -10.77
CA ASP A 665 8.08 24.97 -12.08
C ASP A 665 9.58 24.59 -12.07
N ASP A 666 10.11 24.17 -13.22
CA ASP A 666 11.48 23.68 -13.35
C ASP A 666 12.52 24.75 -13.13
N SER A 667 12.18 26.03 -13.29
CA SER A 667 13.06 27.16 -12.97
C SER A 667 13.19 27.41 -11.46
N ASN A 668 12.38 26.74 -10.64
CA ASN A 668 12.24 26.99 -9.21
C ASN A 668 11.86 28.43 -8.85
N SER A 669 11.13 29.09 -9.75
CA SER A 669 10.66 30.47 -9.53
C SER A 669 9.39 30.52 -8.69
N ILE A 670 8.59 29.45 -8.70
CA ILE A 670 7.32 29.35 -8.00
C ILE A 670 7.32 28.14 -7.07
N PHE A 671 6.91 28.38 -5.82
CA PHE A 671 6.76 27.35 -4.79
C PHE A 671 5.39 27.43 -4.15
N THR A 672 4.89 26.28 -3.65
CA THR A 672 3.77 26.31 -2.70
C THR A 672 4.22 26.88 -1.36
N GLU A 673 3.30 27.34 -0.55
CA GLU A 673 3.58 27.60 0.86
C GLU A 673 3.73 26.28 1.63
N ASN A 674 4.51 26.26 2.69
CA ASN A 674 4.49 25.16 3.64
C ASN A 674 3.23 25.22 4.48
N TYR A 675 2.73 24.08 4.92
CA TYR A 675 1.51 24.04 5.74
C TYR A 675 1.59 22.98 6.85
N SER A 676 0.77 23.20 7.88
CA SER A 676 0.60 22.28 9.00
C SER A 676 -0.86 21.98 9.24
N LEU A 677 -1.20 20.72 9.41
CA LEU A 677 -2.55 20.24 9.71
C LEU A 677 -2.56 19.53 11.06
N LEU A 678 -3.64 19.72 11.81
CA LEU A 678 -3.91 18.98 13.04
C LEU A 678 -5.27 18.31 12.91
N ASN A 679 -5.32 17.01 13.21
CA ASN A 679 -6.53 16.19 13.17
C ASN A 679 -6.75 15.53 14.52
N LEU A 680 -8.03 15.31 14.86
CA LEU A 680 -8.46 14.57 16.06
C LEU A 680 -9.44 13.48 15.65
N LYS A 681 -9.20 12.26 16.15
CA LYS A 681 -10.10 11.12 15.98
C LYS A 681 -10.36 10.47 17.33
N ILE A 682 -11.60 10.08 17.58
CA ILE A 682 -12.05 9.42 18.82
C ILE A 682 -12.87 8.20 18.42
N SER A 683 -12.55 7.07 19.00
CA SER A 683 -13.26 5.81 18.78
C SER A 683 -13.67 5.20 20.11
N GLN A 684 -14.89 4.68 20.20
CA GLN A 684 -15.40 3.90 21.31
C GLN A 684 -16.10 2.67 20.77
N SER A 685 -15.72 1.49 21.29
CA SER A 685 -16.42 0.23 21.02
C SER A 685 -17.27 -0.19 22.19
N PHE A 686 -18.42 -0.81 21.91
CA PHE A 686 -19.40 -1.29 22.86
C PHE A 686 -19.67 -2.76 22.55
N ASN A 687 -19.41 -3.64 23.53
CA ASN A 687 -19.75 -5.05 23.42
C ASN A 687 -21.20 -5.26 23.86
N LEU A 688 -22.06 -5.63 22.95
CA LEU A 688 -23.49 -5.83 23.15
C LEU A 688 -23.84 -7.33 23.08
N GLY A 689 -23.12 -8.16 23.83
CA GLY A 689 -23.25 -9.60 23.84
C GLY A 689 -22.57 -10.25 22.62
N LYS A 690 -23.36 -10.78 21.67
CA LYS A 690 -22.81 -11.35 20.43
C LYS A 690 -22.44 -10.32 19.37
N THR A 691 -22.71 -9.06 19.64
CA THR A 691 -22.59 -7.96 18.69
C THR A 691 -21.60 -6.94 19.22
N ASN A 692 -20.77 -6.38 18.37
CA ASN A 692 -19.90 -5.27 18.69
C ASN A 692 -20.32 -4.04 17.88
N LEU A 693 -20.56 -2.92 18.57
CA LEU A 693 -20.83 -1.62 17.99
C LEU A 693 -19.63 -0.71 18.22
N SER A 694 -19.01 -0.21 17.17
CA SER A 694 -17.95 0.80 17.27
C SER A 694 -18.40 2.12 16.67
N VAL A 695 -18.17 3.21 17.39
CA VAL A 695 -18.42 4.58 16.97
C VAL A 695 -17.08 5.27 16.80
N LEU A 696 -16.80 5.78 15.60
CA LEU A 696 -15.61 6.58 15.30
C LEU A 696 -16.06 7.98 14.84
N THR A 697 -15.51 9.01 15.43
CA THR A 697 -15.77 10.40 15.03
C THR A 697 -14.49 11.20 15.02
N GLY A 698 -14.47 12.28 14.28
CA GLY A 698 -13.29 13.14 14.23
C GLY A 698 -13.47 14.43 13.49
N VAL A 699 -12.41 15.21 13.56
CA VAL A 699 -12.25 16.50 12.89
C VAL A 699 -10.90 16.52 12.19
N ASP A 700 -10.89 16.67 10.89
CA ASP A 700 -9.68 16.90 10.12
C ASP A 700 -9.48 18.40 9.87
N ASN A 701 -8.20 18.84 9.80
CA ASN A 701 -7.81 20.23 9.62
C ASN A 701 -8.49 21.17 10.66
N ILE A 702 -8.28 20.90 11.95
CA ILE A 702 -8.93 21.61 13.08
C ILE A 702 -8.78 23.14 12.97
N PHE A 703 -7.65 23.62 12.49
CA PHE A 703 -7.35 25.07 12.40
C PHE A 703 -7.83 25.72 11.10
N ASP A 704 -8.52 24.95 10.23
CA ASP A 704 -9.05 25.45 8.95
C ASP A 704 -7.97 26.07 8.05
N VAL A 705 -6.79 25.46 8.03
CA VAL A 705 -5.65 25.93 7.23
C VAL A 705 -5.96 25.76 5.75
N LYS A 706 -5.78 26.83 4.95
CA LYS A 706 -5.81 26.74 3.49
C LYS A 706 -4.47 26.17 3.00
N TYR A 707 -4.53 25.12 2.18
CA TYR A 707 -3.33 24.46 1.66
C TYR A 707 -3.58 23.85 0.27
N ALA A 708 -2.53 23.67 -0.50
CA ALA A 708 -2.58 22.91 -1.75
C ALA A 708 -2.38 21.42 -1.48
N SER A 709 -3.40 20.60 -1.71
CA SER A 709 -3.32 19.14 -1.58
C SER A 709 -2.59 18.47 -2.76
N GLY A 710 -2.55 19.16 -3.88
CA GLY A 710 -1.85 18.75 -5.09
C GLY A 710 -1.48 19.95 -5.96
N VAL A 711 -0.58 19.73 -6.92
CA VAL A 711 -0.14 20.76 -7.85
C VAL A 711 0.00 20.21 -9.27
N VAL A 712 -0.28 21.06 -10.25
CA VAL A 712 0.10 20.83 -11.66
C VAL A 712 1.51 21.41 -11.86
N ILE A 713 2.41 20.63 -12.45
CA ILE A 713 3.79 21.05 -12.69
C ILE A 713 3.89 21.73 -14.03
N ASN A 714 4.66 22.82 -14.11
CA ASN A 714 4.87 23.60 -15.32
C ASN A 714 3.56 24.00 -16.02
N ALA A 715 2.52 24.33 -15.24
CA ALA A 715 1.25 24.77 -15.81
C ALA A 715 1.43 26.00 -16.70
N ARG A 716 0.72 26.04 -17.81
CA ARG A 716 0.75 27.16 -18.76
C ARG A 716 -0.59 27.91 -18.74
N GLY A 717 -0.51 29.20 -18.94
CA GLY A 717 -1.68 30.02 -19.25
C GLY A 717 -2.04 29.86 -20.72
N PHE A 718 -3.33 29.79 -21.01
CA PHE A 718 -3.86 29.70 -22.38
C PHE A 718 -4.92 30.78 -22.55
N GLY A 719 -4.95 31.39 -23.77
CA GLY A 719 -5.94 32.42 -24.09
C GLY A 719 -5.88 33.66 -23.19
N GLY A 720 -4.67 34.07 -22.74
CA GLY A 720 -4.48 35.23 -21.87
C GLY A 720 -4.90 35.02 -20.41
N ARG A 721 -5.19 33.80 -20.00
CA ARG A 721 -5.52 33.45 -18.61
C ARG A 721 -4.28 32.97 -17.86
N ASP A 722 -4.26 33.22 -16.53
CA ASP A 722 -3.18 32.79 -15.65
C ASP A 722 -3.05 31.26 -15.60
N PRO A 723 -1.80 30.73 -15.39
CA PRO A 723 -1.57 29.31 -15.19
C PRO A 723 -2.31 28.77 -13.97
N ARG A 724 -2.88 27.57 -14.09
CA ARG A 724 -3.61 26.90 -13.03
C ARG A 724 -2.75 25.82 -12.39
N TYR A 725 -2.14 26.12 -11.25
CA TYR A 725 -1.21 25.24 -10.56
C TYR A 725 -1.82 24.46 -9.41
N TYR A 726 -2.91 24.97 -8.76
CA TYR A 726 -3.26 24.56 -7.41
C TYR A 726 -4.52 23.73 -7.35
N TYR A 727 -4.47 22.64 -6.59
CA TYR A 727 -5.64 21.90 -6.11
C TYR A 727 -5.85 22.22 -4.64
N PRO A 728 -6.96 22.90 -4.26
CA PRO A 728 -7.25 23.22 -2.87
C PRO A 728 -7.47 21.97 -2.03
N GLY A 729 -6.80 21.91 -0.86
CA GLY A 729 -7.08 20.89 0.15
C GLY A 729 -8.39 21.13 0.87
N LEU A 730 -8.89 20.10 1.55
CA LEU A 730 -10.14 20.16 2.30
C LEU A 730 -10.01 21.15 3.47
N PRO A 731 -10.98 22.06 3.69
CA PRO A 731 -11.06 22.89 4.89
C PRO A 731 -11.33 22.02 6.11
N ARG A 732 -11.54 22.61 7.28
CA ARG A 732 -12.02 21.87 8.46
C ARG A 732 -13.24 21.06 8.11
N ASN A 733 -13.16 19.74 8.36
CA ASN A 733 -14.24 18.82 8.05
C ASN A 733 -14.45 17.81 9.18
N TYR A 734 -15.64 17.25 9.24
CA TYR A 734 -16.11 16.40 10.33
C TYR A 734 -16.59 15.08 9.76
N PHE A 735 -16.49 14.04 10.56
CA PHE A 735 -17.04 12.73 10.20
C PHE A 735 -17.53 11.96 11.43
N ILE A 736 -18.47 11.08 11.19
CA ILE A 736 -18.91 10.04 12.10
C ILE A 736 -19.07 8.73 11.34
N SER A 737 -18.62 7.64 11.92
CA SER A 737 -18.73 6.29 11.37
C SER A 737 -19.23 5.32 12.43
N LEU A 738 -20.19 4.50 12.06
CA LEU A 738 -20.75 3.43 12.87
C LEU A 738 -20.36 2.10 12.25
N SER A 739 -19.75 1.24 13.03
CA SER A 739 -19.40 -0.14 12.62
C SER A 739 -20.12 -1.12 13.51
N PHE A 740 -20.89 -1.98 12.90
CA PHE A 740 -21.64 -3.04 13.55
C PHE A 740 -21.12 -4.40 13.08
N SER A 741 -20.71 -5.28 14.01
CA SER A 741 -20.23 -6.62 13.68
C SER A 741 -20.88 -7.70 14.53
N LEU A 742 -21.20 -8.85 13.86
CA LEU A 742 -21.90 -10.03 14.42
C LEU A 742 -21.05 -11.27 14.23
#